data_5f4850e0d4cfd9fc5496d6534876356a
#
_entry.id   5f4850e0d4cfd9fc5496d6534876356a
#
_cell.length_a   1.000
_cell.length_b   1.000
_cell.length_c   1.000
_cell.angle_alpha   90.00
_cell.angle_beta   90.00
_cell.angle_gamma   90.00
#
_symmetry.space_group_name_H-M   'P 1'
#
loop_
_entity.id
_entity.type
_entity.pdbx_description
1 polymer ?
#
loop_
_entity_poly.entity_id
_entity_poly.type
_entity_poly.pdbx_seq_one_letter_code
_entity_poly.pdbx_strand_id
1 'polypeptide(L)'
;MAVTLVGEGFLSSVSAEDFSGVSSRPIARFQSAVIEVIQASATQLGAIQPGAIQSDMTRPSAVVGQFEAAPCPSLLRTDALARLGDRLRCGFVTVPERHANPTGPTIRLAVAQIRSDRPQAQPDPLVMAQGGPGGSTLMLLEPWWEAIAATPGLSDRDLVLIEQRGTQFSQPYLFCQEIYEVDRQIAPQLPQLSEETINQKTLAAYGACRDRLLGQGIDLGAYNSWENADDIPLVMSALGYGRFNFYGVSYGTMLGQHLMKRHPDRLRSVILDAVVPLNTNYITESLRSHDRALRQLFEQCRRSPVCQREYPRLQETFQAVVAQLERQPITTEGFDAIAYVDAQLQAGRSGRVLADNGEQFWRTVAIDGDGLVNLVISALYDSSLIPQLPEWLREMRSGDWSSLTELASDWFSPLADGMQQSVLCAEEAGFTTPGTTDLGSILPELRSLSTDPQEFLDSCRLWPVPTLGPEANRPVRTNIPTLLLSGNLDPVTPPPFGNQVAAGLPHAYHYTFPGLGHGAFASSDCANRLVRDFLRDPNQAPDGRCAAQVQFMPQVPMIPALHAIAVWGTRVRSLVPLGWQRDSILTNLWRSPETEPNEGRISFMWVVGETGPQALRRLGLTVPLTAQGSRQVGGRTWQLYASPQSPVQVAATTEGQDTYLIAVESLRQRSRQAILQGAIAGFQLVPAIALPPKP
;
A
#
# COMPACT_ATOMS: atom_id res chain seq x y z
N MET A 1 17.49 15.81 -1.07
CA MET A 1 16.34 15.06 -0.54
C MET A 1 15.53 14.55 -1.71
N ALA A 2 15.58 13.26 -1.97
CA ALA A 2 14.65 12.71 -2.94
C ALA A 2 13.26 12.94 -2.40
N VAL A 3 12.49 13.82 -3.06
CA VAL A 3 11.05 13.92 -2.81
C VAL A 3 10.44 12.66 -3.43
N THR A 4 10.65 11.54 -2.79
CA THR A 4 9.76 10.40 -2.98
C THR A 4 8.48 10.81 -2.29
N LEU A 5 7.67 11.62 -3.00
CA LEU A 5 6.28 11.79 -2.61
C LEU A 5 5.72 10.39 -2.52
N VAL A 6 5.42 10.00 -1.31
CA VAL A 6 4.91 8.69 -0.94
C VAL A 6 3.75 8.37 -1.85
N GLY A 7 3.96 7.44 -2.78
CA GLY A 7 2.89 6.95 -3.64
C GLY A 7 1.84 6.31 -2.75
N GLU A 8 0.60 6.72 -2.93
CA GLU A 8 -0.54 6.18 -2.21
C GLU A 8 -0.70 4.69 -2.54
N GLY A 9 -0.18 3.84 -1.66
CA GLY A 9 -0.41 2.39 -1.72
C GLY A 9 -1.69 2.04 -0.98
N PHE A 10 -2.80 1.95 -1.69
CA PHE A 10 -4.00 1.29 -1.19
C PHE A 10 -3.95 -0.18 -1.60
N LEU A 11 -3.51 -1.03 -0.71
CA LEU A 11 -3.87 -2.43 -0.73
C LEU A 11 -4.79 -2.66 0.46
N SER A 12 -6.10 -2.58 0.20
CA SER A 12 -7.13 -2.90 1.17
C SER A 12 -7.05 -4.38 1.56
N SER A 13 -7.34 -4.63 2.82
CA SER A 13 -7.52 -5.92 3.44
C SER A 13 -8.15 -6.98 2.54
N VAL A 14 -7.36 -7.89 2.02
CA VAL A 14 -7.85 -9.19 1.58
C VAL A 14 -8.14 -10.00 2.84
N SER A 15 -9.39 -10.42 3.02
CA SER A 15 -9.79 -11.28 4.12
C SER A 15 -8.99 -12.60 4.05
N ALA A 16 -8.59 -13.11 5.21
CA ALA A 16 -7.71 -14.27 5.38
C ALA A 16 -8.30 -15.62 4.90
N GLU A 17 -9.36 -15.63 4.11
CA GLU A 17 -10.08 -16.86 3.76
C GLU A 17 -9.65 -17.54 2.45
N ASP A 18 -8.81 -16.91 1.60
CA ASP A 18 -8.56 -17.43 0.24
C ASP A 18 -7.17 -18.06 -0.01
N PHE A 19 -6.35 -18.35 1.01
CA PHE A 19 -4.99 -18.83 0.78
C PHE A 19 -4.66 -20.17 1.44
N SER A 20 -5.03 -21.28 0.78
CA SER A 20 -4.56 -22.62 1.11
C SER A 20 -3.42 -23.05 0.17
N GLY A 21 -2.23 -23.09 0.70
CA GLY A 21 -1.13 -23.91 0.20
C GLY A 21 0.02 -23.23 -0.52
N VAL A 22 0.98 -22.60 0.19
CA VAL A 22 2.41 -22.59 -0.20
C VAL A 22 3.31 -22.28 1.01
N SER A 23 4.54 -22.83 1.00
CA SER A 23 5.49 -22.85 2.11
C SER A 23 6.36 -21.61 2.23
N SER A 24 6.53 -21.18 3.46
CA SER A 24 7.73 -20.67 4.13
C SER A 24 8.41 -19.37 3.71
N ARG A 25 7.67 -18.29 3.42
CA ARG A 25 8.06 -16.89 3.70
C ARG A 25 6.78 -16.10 3.91
N PRO A 26 6.61 -15.28 4.95
CA PRO A 26 5.36 -14.52 5.17
C PRO A 26 5.03 -13.59 4.00
N ILE A 27 6.04 -13.11 3.31
CA ILE A 27 5.95 -12.18 2.17
C ILE A 27 5.70 -12.92 0.84
N ALA A 28 6.10 -14.19 0.72
CA ALA A 28 5.87 -15.00 -0.49
C ALA A 28 4.39 -15.30 -0.75
N ARG A 29 3.50 -15.21 0.23
CA ARG A 29 2.08 -15.54 0.03
C ARG A 29 1.32 -14.50 -0.77
N PHE A 30 1.62 -13.22 -0.56
CA PHE A 30 1.00 -12.16 -1.37
C PHE A 30 1.45 -12.24 -2.84
N GLN A 31 2.72 -12.61 -3.05
CA GLN A 31 3.30 -12.82 -4.37
C GLN A 31 2.80 -14.09 -5.04
N SER A 32 2.58 -15.18 -4.29
CA SER A 32 2.13 -16.45 -4.83
C SER A 32 0.73 -16.37 -5.44
N ALA A 33 -0.19 -15.59 -4.88
CA ALA A 33 -1.52 -15.41 -5.46
C ALA A 33 -1.45 -14.68 -6.82
N VAL A 34 -0.61 -13.67 -6.94
CA VAL A 34 -0.36 -12.99 -8.22
C VAL A 34 0.38 -13.90 -9.21
N ILE A 35 1.30 -14.74 -8.71
CA ILE A 35 2.11 -15.65 -9.52
C ILE A 35 1.32 -16.91 -9.95
N GLU A 36 0.46 -17.49 -9.11
CA GLU A 36 -0.36 -18.65 -9.48
C GLU A 36 -1.42 -18.32 -10.54
N VAL A 37 -1.99 -17.15 -10.49
CA VAL A 37 -2.90 -16.65 -11.55
C VAL A 37 -2.17 -16.53 -12.88
N ILE A 38 -0.88 -16.17 -12.87
CA ILE A 38 -0.03 -16.07 -14.07
C ILE A 38 0.34 -17.45 -14.60
N GLN A 39 0.62 -18.44 -13.76
CA GLN A 39 1.01 -19.79 -14.18
C GLN A 39 -0.14 -20.61 -14.78
N ALA A 40 -1.36 -20.45 -14.28
CA ALA A 40 -2.54 -21.13 -14.85
C ALA A 40 -2.86 -20.68 -16.28
N SER A 41 -2.51 -19.44 -16.65
CA SER A 41 -2.74 -18.89 -17.99
C SER A 41 -1.69 -19.29 -19.03
N ALA A 42 -0.48 -19.68 -18.60
CA ALA A 42 0.64 -20.01 -19.49
C ALA A 42 0.51 -21.38 -20.17
N THR A 43 -0.32 -22.29 -19.65
CA THR A 43 -0.46 -23.67 -20.17
C THR A 43 -1.41 -23.79 -21.36
N GLN A 44 -2.12 -22.74 -21.76
CA GLN A 44 -3.11 -22.79 -22.85
C GLN A 44 -2.76 -22.06 -24.15
N LEU A 45 -1.60 -21.41 -24.26
CA LEU A 45 -1.24 -20.67 -25.48
C LEU A 45 -0.04 -21.33 -26.19
N GLY A 46 -0.35 -21.95 -27.31
CA GLY A 46 0.63 -22.51 -28.26
C GLY A 46 1.55 -21.44 -28.84
N ALA A 47 2.79 -21.83 -29.12
CA ALA A 47 3.87 -21.00 -29.60
C ALA A 47 3.53 -20.20 -30.87
N ILE A 48 3.61 -18.87 -30.78
CA ILE A 48 3.60 -17.96 -31.93
C ILE A 48 5.02 -17.42 -32.11
N GLN A 49 5.55 -17.55 -33.33
CA GLN A 49 6.90 -17.10 -33.70
C GLN A 49 7.01 -15.56 -33.69
N PRO A 50 8.20 -14.99 -33.43
CA PRO A 50 8.39 -13.53 -33.36
C PRO A 50 8.48 -12.95 -34.78
N GLY A 51 7.46 -12.19 -35.16
CA GLY A 51 7.52 -11.31 -36.32
C GLY A 51 7.98 -9.92 -35.90
N ALA A 52 8.93 -9.35 -36.62
CA ALA A 52 9.42 -7.99 -36.45
C ALA A 52 8.24 -6.97 -36.56
N ILE A 53 8.01 -6.16 -35.52
CA ILE A 53 7.01 -5.10 -35.54
C ILE A 53 7.63 -3.90 -36.27
N GLN A 54 7.35 -3.78 -37.55
CA GLN A 54 7.40 -2.51 -38.27
C GLN A 54 6.28 -1.61 -37.71
N SER A 55 6.61 -0.37 -37.43
CA SER A 55 5.66 0.68 -37.08
C SER A 55 4.62 0.82 -38.18
N ASP A 56 3.43 0.24 -37.97
CA ASP A 56 2.30 0.38 -38.90
C ASP A 56 1.63 1.73 -38.69
N MET A 57 2.01 2.72 -39.49
CA MET A 57 1.43 4.07 -39.53
C MET A 57 0.07 4.13 -40.25
N THR A 58 -0.68 3.03 -40.35
CA THR A 58 -1.98 2.98 -41.01
C THR A 58 -3.13 2.49 -40.12
N ARG A 59 -3.14 2.87 -38.80
CA ARG A 59 -4.38 2.77 -38.04
C ARG A 59 -5.31 3.88 -38.49
N PRO A 60 -6.62 3.59 -38.76
CA PRO A 60 -7.59 4.66 -38.98
C PRO A 60 -7.53 5.63 -37.80
N SER A 61 -7.51 6.93 -38.06
CA SER A 61 -7.51 7.99 -37.03
C SER A 61 -8.62 7.67 -36.03
N ALA A 62 -8.23 7.39 -34.78
CA ALA A 62 -9.21 7.08 -33.72
C ALA A 62 -10.15 8.29 -33.57
N VAL A 63 -11.45 8.04 -33.54
CA VAL A 63 -12.45 9.10 -33.46
C VAL A 63 -12.51 9.61 -32.02
N VAL A 64 -12.29 10.91 -31.85
CA VAL A 64 -12.42 11.57 -30.54
C VAL A 64 -13.82 11.32 -29.96
N GLY A 65 -13.88 10.94 -28.66
CA GLY A 65 -15.13 10.69 -27.97
C GLY A 65 -15.79 9.35 -28.30
N GLN A 66 -15.05 8.40 -28.89
CA GLN A 66 -15.55 7.04 -29.13
C GLN A 66 -14.87 6.04 -28.19
N PHE A 67 -15.67 5.15 -27.58
CA PHE A 67 -15.17 4.01 -26.79
C PHE A 67 -14.78 2.85 -27.71
N GLU A 68 -13.53 2.43 -27.64
CA GLU A 68 -12.97 1.27 -28.33
C GLU A 68 -12.73 0.16 -27.31
N ALA A 69 -13.50 -0.93 -27.39
CA ALA A 69 -13.35 -2.07 -26.49
C ALA A 69 -11.99 -2.75 -26.68
N ALA A 70 -11.34 -3.09 -25.58
CA ALA A 70 -10.06 -3.80 -25.55
C ALA A 70 -10.05 -4.80 -24.40
N PRO A 71 -9.20 -5.85 -24.45
CA PRO A 71 -9.00 -6.72 -23.29
C PRO A 71 -8.53 -5.94 -22.07
N CYS A 72 -9.03 -6.31 -20.89
CA CYS A 72 -8.53 -5.72 -19.65
C CYS A 72 -7.04 -5.99 -19.49
N PRO A 73 -6.26 -5.03 -18.96
CA PRO A 73 -4.84 -5.23 -18.64
C PRO A 73 -4.60 -6.50 -17.82
N SER A 74 -3.46 -7.15 -18.02
CA SER A 74 -3.11 -8.40 -17.32
C SER A 74 -3.12 -8.25 -15.80
N LEU A 75 -2.65 -7.12 -15.29
CA LEU A 75 -2.64 -6.78 -13.86
C LEU A 75 -4.06 -6.68 -13.24
N LEU A 76 -5.11 -6.57 -14.04
CA LEU A 76 -6.52 -6.54 -13.61
C LEU A 76 -7.22 -7.89 -13.81
N ARG A 77 -6.50 -8.96 -14.13
CA ARG A 77 -7.08 -10.29 -14.36
C ARG A 77 -6.97 -11.16 -13.12
N THR A 78 -7.52 -10.70 -12.02
CA THR A 78 -7.63 -11.46 -10.77
C THR A 78 -8.86 -12.38 -10.80
N ASP A 79 -8.88 -13.38 -9.92
CA ASP A 79 -10.04 -14.28 -9.80
C ASP A 79 -11.31 -13.54 -9.37
N ALA A 80 -11.16 -12.52 -8.52
CA ALA A 80 -12.28 -11.69 -8.08
C ALA A 80 -12.93 -10.93 -9.25
N LEU A 81 -12.12 -10.32 -10.12
CA LEU A 81 -12.60 -9.60 -11.30
C LEU A 81 -13.03 -10.53 -12.42
N ALA A 82 -12.41 -11.71 -12.57
CA ALA A 82 -12.81 -12.72 -13.54
C ALA A 82 -14.24 -13.25 -13.30
N ARG A 83 -14.70 -13.31 -12.04
CA ARG A 83 -16.08 -13.69 -11.68
C ARG A 83 -17.13 -12.71 -12.21
N LEU A 84 -16.75 -11.49 -12.61
CA LEU A 84 -17.67 -10.52 -13.20
C LEU A 84 -18.08 -10.88 -14.64
N GLY A 85 -17.28 -11.69 -15.35
CA GLY A 85 -17.57 -12.09 -16.72
C GLY A 85 -17.84 -10.87 -17.64
N ASP A 86 -18.93 -10.93 -18.41
CA ASP A 86 -19.32 -9.87 -19.36
C ASP A 86 -19.74 -8.55 -18.69
N ARG A 87 -19.87 -8.51 -17.38
CA ARG A 87 -20.16 -7.27 -16.64
C ARG A 87 -18.97 -6.34 -16.62
N LEU A 88 -17.74 -6.88 -16.60
CA LEU A 88 -16.51 -6.09 -16.68
C LEU A 88 -16.14 -5.85 -18.15
N ARG A 89 -16.09 -4.58 -18.54
CA ARG A 89 -15.65 -4.15 -19.86
C ARG A 89 -14.49 -3.19 -19.74
N CYS A 90 -13.41 -3.46 -20.47
CA CYS A 90 -12.28 -2.56 -20.60
C CYS A 90 -12.17 -2.01 -22.02
N GLY A 91 -11.47 -0.91 -22.16
CA GLY A 91 -11.23 -0.28 -23.45
C GLY A 91 -10.55 1.06 -23.33
N PHE A 92 -10.58 1.81 -24.40
CA PHE A 92 -10.00 3.14 -24.47
C PHE A 92 -11.02 4.14 -25.00
N VAL A 93 -10.90 5.40 -24.53
CA VAL A 93 -11.55 6.54 -25.16
C VAL A 93 -10.45 7.48 -25.64
N THR A 94 -10.53 7.86 -26.92
CA THR A 94 -9.64 8.87 -27.51
C THR A 94 -10.13 10.26 -27.14
N VAL A 95 -9.26 11.09 -26.57
CA VAL A 95 -9.55 12.49 -26.21
C VAL A 95 -8.50 13.40 -26.83
N PRO A 96 -8.79 14.71 -27.00
CA PRO A 96 -7.76 15.66 -27.39
C PRO A 96 -6.64 15.75 -26.34
N GLU A 97 -5.40 15.82 -26.75
CA GLU A 97 -4.30 16.10 -25.80
C GLU A 97 -4.52 17.48 -25.14
N ARG A 98 -5.01 18.48 -25.92
CA ARG A 98 -5.51 19.75 -25.38
C ARG A 98 -6.97 19.95 -25.80
N HIS A 99 -7.87 20.11 -24.84
CA HIS A 99 -9.29 20.37 -25.11
C HIS A 99 -9.51 21.71 -25.83
N ALA A 100 -8.62 22.69 -25.64
CA ALA A 100 -8.63 23.95 -26.39
C ALA A 100 -8.28 23.77 -27.89
N ASN A 101 -7.70 22.64 -28.30
CA ASN A 101 -7.38 22.31 -29.68
C ASN A 101 -7.92 20.91 -30.03
N PRO A 102 -9.25 20.75 -30.20
CA PRO A 102 -9.88 19.43 -30.36
C PRO A 102 -9.53 18.71 -31.67
N THR A 103 -8.93 19.40 -32.64
CA THR A 103 -8.45 18.83 -33.91
C THR A 103 -6.94 18.58 -33.93
N GLY A 104 -6.25 18.84 -32.82
CA GLY A 104 -4.83 18.63 -32.63
C GLY A 104 -4.46 17.19 -32.27
N PRO A 105 -3.29 16.98 -31.67
CA PRO A 105 -2.88 15.67 -31.14
C PRO A 105 -3.92 15.08 -30.20
N THR A 106 -4.01 13.75 -30.18
CA THR A 106 -4.93 13.01 -29.33
C THR A 106 -4.19 12.01 -28.46
N ILE A 107 -4.77 11.72 -27.32
CA ILE A 107 -4.32 10.70 -26.37
C ILE A 107 -5.42 9.66 -26.12
N ARG A 108 -5.09 8.54 -25.53
CA ARG A 108 -6.05 7.47 -25.25
C ARG A 108 -6.11 7.20 -23.74
N LEU A 109 -7.30 7.34 -23.18
CA LEU A 109 -7.56 7.06 -21.78
C LEU A 109 -8.10 5.63 -21.63
N ALA A 110 -7.45 4.84 -20.77
CA ALA A 110 -7.97 3.51 -20.45
C ALA A 110 -9.19 3.64 -19.52
N VAL A 111 -10.18 2.78 -19.75
CA VAL A 111 -11.43 2.78 -18.99
C VAL A 111 -11.80 1.35 -18.62
N ALA A 112 -12.24 1.16 -17.38
CA ALA A 112 -12.92 -0.05 -16.93
C ALA A 112 -14.33 0.30 -16.47
N GLN A 113 -15.31 -0.50 -16.92
CA GLN A 113 -16.72 -0.37 -16.58
C GLN A 113 -17.21 -1.68 -15.97
N ILE A 114 -17.78 -1.65 -14.77
CA ILE A 114 -18.54 -2.76 -14.21
C ILE A 114 -20.02 -2.43 -14.28
N ARG A 115 -20.78 -3.23 -15.03
CA ARG A 115 -22.22 -3.07 -15.11
C ARG A 115 -22.92 -3.60 -13.87
N SER A 116 -23.93 -2.90 -13.39
CA SER A 116 -24.85 -3.40 -12.37
C SER A 116 -25.53 -4.68 -12.82
N ASP A 117 -25.73 -5.62 -11.91
CA ASP A 117 -26.51 -6.85 -12.14
C ASP A 117 -28.00 -6.67 -11.80
N ARG A 118 -28.40 -5.47 -11.39
CA ARG A 118 -29.78 -5.20 -11.00
C ARG A 118 -30.66 -5.00 -12.25
N PRO A 119 -31.84 -5.65 -12.32
CA PRO A 119 -32.76 -5.48 -13.43
C PRO A 119 -33.22 -4.03 -13.65
N GLN A 120 -33.16 -3.21 -12.59
CA GLN A 120 -33.50 -1.79 -12.59
C GLN A 120 -32.29 -1.02 -11.99
N ALA A 121 -31.18 -1.03 -12.70
CA ALA A 121 -30.02 -0.24 -12.32
C ALA A 121 -30.34 1.26 -12.36
N GLN A 122 -29.75 2.00 -11.42
CA GLN A 122 -29.85 3.46 -11.43
C GLN A 122 -29.17 4.02 -12.68
N PRO A 123 -29.75 5.03 -13.36
CA PRO A 123 -29.24 5.55 -14.64
C PRO A 123 -27.99 6.42 -14.50
N ASP A 124 -27.61 6.78 -13.28
CA ASP A 124 -26.51 7.66 -12.91
C ASP A 124 -25.34 6.86 -12.34
N PRO A 125 -24.35 6.50 -13.14
CA PRO A 125 -23.21 5.68 -12.70
C PRO A 125 -22.35 6.40 -11.66
N LEU A 126 -21.51 5.62 -10.95
CA LEU A 126 -20.46 6.15 -10.10
C LEU A 126 -19.14 6.15 -10.89
N VAL A 127 -18.56 7.33 -11.09
CA VAL A 127 -17.22 7.50 -11.66
C VAL A 127 -16.23 7.64 -10.54
N MET A 128 -15.12 6.91 -10.59
CA MET A 128 -14.08 6.96 -9.56
C MET A 128 -12.75 7.41 -10.14
N ALA A 129 -12.03 8.23 -9.35
CA ALA A 129 -10.72 8.77 -9.69
C ALA A 129 -9.77 8.69 -8.48
N GLN A 130 -8.56 8.17 -8.75
CA GLN A 130 -7.45 8.07 -7.81
C GLN A 130 -6.73 9.40 -7.63
N GLY A 131 -5.88 9.47 -6.60
CA GLY A 131 -5.01 10.60 -6.26
C GLY A 131 -3.58 10.51 -6.81
N GLY A 132 -2.67 10.95 -6.03
CA GLY A 132 -1.26 11.14 -6.30
C GLY A 132 -0.89 12.63 -6.31
N PRO A 133 -0.97 13.39 -7.41
CA PRO A 133 -1.34 13.02 -8.79
C PRO A 133 -0.43 11.97 -9.40
N GLY A 134 -0.91 11.28 -10.44
CA GLY A 134 -0.13 10.25 -11.15
C GLY A 134 -0.43 8.80 -10.73
N GLY A 135 -1.27 8.59 -9.72
CA GLY A 135 -1.71 7.24 -9.31
C GLY A 135 -2.68 6.62 -10.33
N SER A 136 -2.57 5.29 -10.49
CA SER A 136 -3.46 4.55 -11.39
C SER A 136 -4.82 4.30 -10.77
N THR A 137 -5.86 4.82 -11.38
CA THR A 137 -7.25 4.56 -10.98
C THR A 137 -7.63 3.09 -11.17
N LEU A 138 -7.16 2.47 -12.25
CA LEU A 138 -7.52 1.10 -12.59
C LEU A 138 -6.89 0.06 -11.63
N MET A 139 -5.76 0.36 -11.00
CA MET A 139 -5.17 -0.50 -9.97
C MET A 139 -6.05 -0.61 -8.71
N LEU A 140 -6.96 0.33 -8.49
CA LEU A 140 -7.93 0.29 -7.39
C LEU A 140 -9.28 -0.37 -7.77
N LEU A 141 -9.38 -0.93 -8.99
CA LEU A 141 -10.63 -1.54 -9.46
C LEU A 141 -11.10 -2.66 -8.53
N GLU A 142 -10.21 -3.58 -8.15
CA GLU A 142 -10.55 -4.72 -7.32
C GLU A 142 -10.94 -4.30 -5.89
N PRO A 143 -10.09 -3.60 -5.11
CA PRO A 143 -10.45 -3.22 -3.74
C PRO A 143 -11.70 -2.34 -3.68
N TRP A 144 -11.92 -1.45 -4.62
CA TRP A 144 -13.15 -0.65 -4.66
C TRP A 144 -14.36 -1.49 -5.04
N TRP A 145 -14.20 -2.43 -5.99
CA TRP A 145 -15.28 -3.34 -6.33
C TRP A 145 -15.66 -4.24 -5.15
N GLU A 146 -14.70 -4.77 -4.42
CA GLU A 146 -14.95 -5.59 -3.23
C GLU A 146 -15.73 -4.81 -2.16
N ALA A 147 -15.33 -3.59 -1.86
CA ALA A 147 -16.07 -2.72 -0.94
C ALA A 147 -17.51 -2.45 -1.41
N ILE A 148 -17.70 -2.22 -2.71
CA ILE A 148 -19.03 -1.99 -3.33
C ILE A 148 -19.87 -3.27 -3.26
N ALA A 149 -19.29 -4.42 -3.61
CA ALA A 149 -20.00 -5.70 -3.63
C ALA A 149 -20.37 -6.17 -2.22
N ALA A 150 -19.51 -5.94 -1.24
CA ALA A 150 -19.75 -6.26 0.17
C ALA A 150 -20.80 -5.34 0.81
N THR A 151 -21.08 -4.16 0.25
CA THR A 151 -22.03 -3.21 0.82
C THR A 151 -23.42 -3.36 0.18
N PRO A 152 -24.43 -3.94 0.86
CA PRO A 152 -25.75 -4.18 0.29
C PRO A 152 -26.38 -2.89 -0.26
N GLY A 153 -26.71 -2.87 -1.55
CA GLY A 153 -27.37 -1.76 -2.23
C GLY A 153 -26.41 -0.69 -2.78
N LEU A 154 -25.10 -0.84 -2.67
CA LEU A 154 -24.12 0.05 -3.29
C LEU A 154 -23.84 -0.32 -4.77
N SER A 155 -24.05 -1.59 -5.16
CA SER A 155 -23.92 -2.07 -6.55
C SER A 155 -25.18 -1.88 -7.40
N ASP A 156 -26.05 -0.91 -7.04
CA ASP A 156 -27.31 -0.65 -7.75
C ASP A 156 -27.15 0.17 -9.03
N ARG A 157 -25.95 0.60 -9.36
CA ARG A 157 -25.56 1.42 -10.51
C ARG A 157 -24.26 0.92 -11.14
N ASP A 158 -24.01 1.34 -12.37
CA ASP A 158 -22.76 1.04 -13.05
C ASP A 158 -21.60 1.76 -12.37
N LEU A 159 -20.45 1.09 -12.30
CA LEU A 159 -19.18 1.65 -11.83
C LEU A 159 -18.28 1.93 -13.04
N VAL A 160 -17.69 3.12 -13.11
CA VAL A 160 -16.74 3.51 -14.17
C VAL A 160 -15.46 4.02 -13.55
N LEU A 161 -14.35 3.39 -13.89
CA LEU A 161 -13.01 3.86 -13.54
C LEU A 161 -12.36 4.42 -14.78
N ILE A 162 -11.91 5.67 -14.69
CA ILE A 162 -11.19 6.35 -15.75
C ILE A 162 -9.75 6.48 -15.35
N GLU A 163 -8.86 5.85 -16.11
CA GLU A 163 -7.43 6.06 -15.97
C GLU A 163 -7.07 7.45 -16.43
N GLN A 164 -6.55 8.27 -15.57
CA GLN A 164 -6.25 9.66 -15.87
C GLN A 164 -5.21 9.79 -16.99
N ARG A 165 -5.18 10.94 -17.66
CA ARG A 165 -4.17 11.22 -18.70
C ARG A 165 -2.76 11.12 -18.12
N GLY A 166 -1.87 10.45 -18.83
CA GLY A 166 -0.49 10.27 -18.42
C GLY A 166 -0.24 9.18 -17.39
N THR A 167 -1.28 8.54 -16.83
CA THR A 167 -1.11 7.47 -15.85
C THR A 167 -0.97 6.08 -16.51
N GLN A 168 -0.66 5.09 -15.73
CA GLN A 168 -0.12 3.76 -16.06
C GLN A 168 -0.72 3.06 -17.28
N PHE A 169 -2.04 3.03 -17.41
CA PHE A 169 -2.73 2.31 -18.50
C PHE A 169 -3.19 3.25 -19.63
N SER A 170 -3.15 4.55 -19.44
CA SER A 170 -3.42 5.53 -20.48
C SER A 170 -2.22 5.72 -21.41
N GLN A 171 -2.43 6.30 -22.58
CA GLN A 171 -1.41 6.47 -23.61
C GLN A 171 -1.35 7.94 -24.03
N PRO A 172 -0.19 8.61 -23.83
CA PRO A 172 1.07 8.07 -23.30
C PRO A 172 1.06 7.87 -21.78
N TYR A 173 1.97 7.02 -21.25
CA TYR A 173 2.28 6.87 -19.84
C TYR A 173 3.52 7.71 -19.51
N LEU A 174 3.39 8.66 -18.60
CA LEU A 174 4.43 9.63 -18.24
C LEU A 174 5.25 9.17 -17.02
N PHE A 175 5.70 7.92 -17.04
CA PHE A 175 6.60 7.38 -16.04
C PHE A 175 8.04 7.85 -16.27
N CYS A 176 8.74 8.23 -15.20
CA CYS A 176 10.12 8.67 -15.23
C CYS A 176 11.07 7.58 -14.75
N GLN A 177 11.37 6.61 -15.60
CA GLN A 177 12.33 5.54 -15.28
C GLN A 177 13.68 6.08 -14.80
N GLU A 178 14.09 7.28 -15.26
CA GLU A 178 15.33 7.95 -14.92
C GLU A 178 15.41 8.29 -13.41
N ILE A 179 14.30 8.74 -12.83
CA ILE A 179 14.20 9.02 -11.40
C ILE A 179 14.35 7.72 -10.62
N TYR A 180 13.59 6.72 -11.01
CA TYR A 180 13.63 5.40 -10.40
C TYR A 180 15.02 4.74 -10.45
N GLU A 181 15.74 4.87 -11.58
CA GLU A 181 17.11 4.37 -11.71
C GLU A 181 18.08 5.10 -10.77
N VAL A 182 17.93 6.41 -10.57
CA VAL A 182 18.70 7.20 -9.60
C VAL A 182 18.39 6.74 -8.18
N ASP A 183 17.12 6.59 -7.81
CA ASP A 183 16.73 6.14 -6.47
C ASP A 183 17.33 4.76 -6.15
N ARG A 184 17.33 3.83 -7.10
CA ARG A 184 17.98 2.53 -6.96
C ARG A 184 19.49 2.63 -6.74
N GLN A 185 20.14 3.59 -7.37
CA GLN A 185 21.60 3.78 -7.25
C GLN A 185 21.97 4.41 -5.91
N ILE A 186 21.15 5.34 -5.41
CA ILE A 186 21.46 6.07 -4.16
C ILE A 186 20.98 5.32 -2.91
N ALA A 187 19.89 4.55 -2.98
CA ALA A 187 19.31 3.87 -1.82
C ALA A 187 20.31 3.06 -0.95
N PRO A 188 21.27 2.30 -1.53
CA PRO A 188 22.27 1.59 -0.74
C PRO A 188 23.34 2.52 -0.13
N GLN A 189 23.41 3.77 -0.55
CA GLN A 189 24.43 4.74 -0.21
C GLN A 189 23.88 5.92 0.62
N LEU A 190 22.57 5.94 0.90
CA LEU A 190 21.88 7.07 1.54
C LEU A 190 22.62 7.62 2.77
N PRO A 191 23.10 6.80 3.72
CA PRO A 191 23.79 7.33 4.90
C PRO A 191 25.13 8.03 4.60
N GLN A 192 25.69 7.85 3.39
CA GLN A 192 27.00 8.37 3.03
C GLN A 192 26.93 9.52 2.00
N LEU A 193 25.78 9.76 1.42
CA LEU A 193 25.59 10.83 0.44
C LEU A 193 25.11 12.11 1.12
N SER A 194 25.65 13.25 0.69
CA SER A 194 25.12 14.54 1.12
C SER A 194 23.78 14.84 0.43
N GLU A 195 22.91 15.58 1.12
CA GLU A 195 21.63 16.08 0.55
C GLU A 195 21.84 16.80 -0.78
N GLU A 196 22.86 17.66 -0.87
CA GLU A 196 23.22 18.35 -2.12
C GLU A 196 23.49 17.37 -3.27
N THR A 197 24.21 16.25 -3.00
CA THR A 197 24.50 15.24 -4.02
C THR A 197 23.22 14.50 -4.45
N ILE A 198 22.35 14.18 -3.50
CA ILE A 198 21.06 13.53 -3.77
C ILE A 198 20.20 14.46 -4.65
N ASN A 199 20.06 15.73 -4.26
CA ASN A 199 19.29 16.72 -5.00
C ASN A 199 19.78 16.92 -6.43
N GLN A 200 21.10 17.06 -6.62
CA GLN A 200 21.70 17.21 -7.95
C GLN A 200 21.39 16.00 -8.85
N LYS A 201 21.50 14.78 -8.32
CA LYS A 201 21.18 13.55 -9.08
C LYS A 201 19.69 13.48 -9.44
N THR A 202 18.82 13.79 -8.48
CA THR A 202 17.36 13.79 -8.68
C THR A 202 16.93 14.84 -9.71
N LEU A 203 17.44 16.08 -9.61
CA LEU A 203 17.17 17.13 -10.60
C LEU A 203 17.67 16.75 -12.01
N ALA A 204 18.84 16.10 -12.10
CA ALA A 204 19.33 15.61 -13.38
C ALA A 204 18.42 14.52 -13.98
N ALA A 205 17.88 13.63 -13.14
CA ALA A 205 16.93 12.61 -13.57
C ALA A 205 15.61 13.21 -14.06
N TYR A 206 15.06 14.21 -13.36
CA TYR A 206 13.90 14.97 -13.84
C TYR A 206 14.16 15.60 -15.20
N GLY A 207 15.35 16.21 -15.39
CA GLY A 207 15.76 16.78 -16.68
C GLY A 207 15.81 15.73 -17.80
N ALA A 208 16.37 14.55 -17.52
CA ALA A 208 16.47 13.46 -18.50
C ALA A 208 15.08 12.89 -18.85
N CYS A 209 14.20 12.70 -17.88
CA CYS A 209 12.81 12.29 -18.10
C CYS A 209 12.07 13.30 -18.98
N ARG A 210 12.14 14.59 -18.64
CA ARG A 210 11.56 15.68 -19.43
C ARG A 210 12.02 15.61 -20.88
N ASP A 211 13.32 15.52 -21.11
CA ASP A 211 13.90 15.53 -22.46
C ASP A 211 13.43 14.32 -23.28
N ARG A 212 13.30 13.17 -22.65
CA ARG A 212 12.74 11.97 -23.30
C ARG A 212 11.27 12.14 -23.66
N LEU A 213 10.44 12.65 -22.74
CA LEU A 213 9.00 12.85 -22.98
C LEU A 213 8.76 13.91 -24.06
N LEU A 214 9.46 15.05 -24.01
CA LEU A 214 9.41 16.06 -25.07
C LEU A 214 9.90 15.51 -26.42
N GLY A 215 10.98 14.70 -26.42
CA GLY A 215 11.49 14.02 -27.61
C GLY A 215 10.49 13.04 -28.25
N GLN A 216 9.52 12.57 -27.49
CA GLN A 216 8.38 11.76 -27.96
C GLN A 216 7.22 12.61 -28.51
N GLY A 217 7.33 13.94 -28.49
CA GLY A 217 6.31 14.87 -28.94
C GLY A 217 5.17 15.10 -27.95
N ILE A 218 5.35 14.74 -26.68
CA ILE A 218 4.34 14.89 -25.63
C ILE A 218 4.32 16.35 -25.16
N ASP A 219 3.14 16.97 -25.10
CA ASP A 219 2.94 18.30 -24.54
C ASP A 219 2.71 18.22 -23.03
N LEU A 220 3.79 18.31 -22.22
CA LEU A 220 3.73 18.19 -20.76
C LEU A 220 2.73 19.16 -20.12
N GLY A 221 2.53 20.34 -20.71
CA GLY A 221 1.56 21.33 -20.22
C GLY A 221 0.08 20.91 -20.41
N ALA A 222 -0.17 19.84 -21.16
CA ALA A 222 -1.51 19.27 -21.33
C ALA A 222 -1.90 18.28 -20.19
N TYR A 223 -1.01 18.00 -19.24
CA TYR A 223 -1.24 17.06 -18.16
C TYR A 223 -1.46 17.82 -16.85
N ASN A 224 -2.67 18.32 -16.65
CA ASN A 224 -3.11 19.11 -15.50
C ASN A 224 -4.56 18.82 -15.14
N SER A 225 -5.03 19.30 -13.98
CA SER A 225 -6.39 19.00 -13.48
C SER A 225 -7.50 19.58 -14.35
N TRP A 226 -7.29 20.65 -15.10
CA TRP A 226 -8.33 21.17 -15.99
C TRP A 226 -8.57 20.26 -17.19
N GLU A 227 -7.51 19.83 -17.83
CA GLU A 227 -7.59 18.88 -18.96
C GLU A 227 -8.16 17.53 -18.50
N ASN A 228 -7.76 17.04 -17.29
CA ASN A 228 -8.35 15.84 -16.67
C ASN A 228 -9.85 16.00 -16.38
N ALA A 229 -10.26 17.17 -15.89
CA ALA A 229 -11.67 17.46 -15.60
C ALA A 229 -12.53 17.49 -16.88
N ASP A 230 -11.98 17.97 -18.00
CA ASP A 230 -12.64 18.01 -19.30
C ASP A 230 -12.73 16.61 -19.96
N ASP A 231 -11.80 15.71 -19.65
CA ASP A 231 -11.84 14.31 -20.13
C ASP A 231 -13.05 13.54 -19.60
N ILE A 232 -13.38 13.72 -18.32
CA ILE A 232 -14.39 12.89 -17.63
C ILE A 232 -15.75 12.94 -18.33
N PRO A 233 -16.37 14.11 -18.61
CA PRO A 233 -17.66 14.17 -19.29
C PRO A 233 -17.59 13.66 -20.73
N LEU A 234 -16.45 13.76 -21.40
CA LEU A 234 -16.25 13.23 -22.74
C LEU A 234 -16.25 11.71 -22.72
N VAL A 235 -15.48 11.09 -21.79
CA VAL A 235 -15.48 9.63 -21.57
C VAL A 235 -16.88 9.13 -21.21
N MET A 236 -17.56 9.81 -20.28
CA MET A 236 -18.91 9.41 -19.88
C MET A 236 -19.92 9.48 -21.03
N SER A 237 -19.79 10.48 -21.90
CA SER A 237 -20.62 10.57 -23.12
C SER A 237 -20.30 9.45 -24.11
N ALA A 238 -19.02 9.08 -24.28
CA ALA A 238 -18.60 7.94 -25.11
C ALA A 238 -19.17 6.60 -24.63
N LEU A 239 -19.42 6.46 -23.33
CA LEU A 239 -20.05 5.30 -22.71
C LEU A 239 -21.61 5.37 -22.72
N GLY A 240 -22.19 6.48 -23.19
CA GLY A 240 -23.64 6.70 -23.26
C GLY A 240 -24.28 7.28 -22.01
N TYR A 241 -23.51 7.82 -21.08
CA TYR A 241 -24.02 8.42 -19.84
C TYR A 241 -24.19 9.94 -19.94
N GLY A 242 -25.30 10.45 -19.44
CA GLY A 242 -25.58 11.88 -19.33
C GLY A 242 -25.02 12.47 -18.03
N ARG A 243 -25.76 12.33 -16.93
CA ARG A 243 -25.33 12.75 -15.59
C ARG A 243 -24.78 11.56 -14.83
N PHE A 244 -23.84 11.84 -13.92
CA PHE A 244 -23.16 10.82 -13.13
C PHE A 244 -22.86 11.32 -11.71
N ASN A 245 -22.50 10.40 -10.82
CA ASN A 245 -21.92 10.69 -9.52
C ASN A 245 -20.41 10.56 -9.63
N PHE A 246 -19.67 11.41 -8.94
CA PHE A 246 -18.21 11.39 -8.96
C PHE A 246 -17.68 11.07 -7.54
N TYR A 247 -16.72 10.15 -7.47
CA TYR A 247 -15.90 9.88 -6.30
C TYR A 247 -14.45 10.20 -6.63
N GLY A 248 -13.81 11.03 -5.80
CA GLY A 248 -12.38 11.27 -5.86
C GLY A 248 -11.74 11.07 -4.51
N VAL A 249 -10.56 10.45 -4.49
CA VAL A 249 -9.73 10.31 -3.28
C VAL A 249 -8.45 11.13 -3.44
N SER A 250 -8.00 11.81 -2.36
CA SER A 250 -6.73 12.54 -2.35
C SER A 250 -6.68 13.61 -3.46
N TYR A 251 -5.67 13.63 -4.33
CA TYR A 251 -5.67 14.50 -5.51
C TYR A 251 -6.95 14.35 -6.35
N GLY A 252 -7.56 13.16 -6.40
CA GLY A 252 -8.87 12.98 -7.03
C GLY A 252 -9.95 13.91 -6.48
N THR A 253 -9.80 14.44 -5.25
CA THR A 253 -10.71 15.45 -4.69
C THR A 253 -10.47 16.84 -5.28
N MET A 254 -9.22 17.20 -5.62
CA MET A 254 -8.92 18.42 -6.39
C MET A 254 -9.53 18.32 -7.78
N LEU A 255 -9.33 17.18 -8.45
CA LEU A 255 -9.95 16.89 -9.74
C LEU A 255 -11.48 17.00 -9.66
N GLY A 256 -12.12 16.44 -8.61
CA GLY A 256 -13.55 16.57 -8.36
C GLY A 256 -14.00 18.02 -8.20
N GLN A 257 -13.25 18.85 -7.47
CA GLN A 257 -13.53 20.26 -7.31
C GLN A 257 -13.39 21.04 -8.64
N HIS A 258 -12.41 20.71 -9.48
CA HIS A 258 -12.29 21.27 -10.84
C HIS A 258 -13.46 20.84 -11.72
N LEU A 259 -13.86 19.56 -11.64
CA LEU A 259 -15.03 19.04 -12.36
C LEU A 259 -16.33 19.77 -11.95
N MET A 260 -16.51 20.06 -10.64
CA MET A 260 -17.65 20.84 -10.13
C MET A 260 -17.66 22.27 -10.65
N LYS A 261 -16.50 22.89 -10.90
CA LYS A 261 -16.38 24.24 -11.48
C LYS A 261 -16.64 24.25 -12.98
N ARG A 262 -16.15 23.26 -13.71
CA ARG A 262 -16.13 23.24 -15.18
C ARG A 262 -17.35 22.57 -15.81
N HIS A 263 -17.90 21.54 -15.16
CA HIS A 263 -19.00 20.72 -15.68
C HIS A 263 -20.10 20.44 -14.64
N PRO A 264 -20.62 21.47 -13.94
CA PRO A 264 -21.60 21.30 -12.88
C PRO A 264 -22.90 20.62 -13.33
N ASP A 265 -23.29 20.80 -14.57
CA ASP A 265 -24.50 20.24 -15.19
C ASP A 265 -24.41 18.71 -15.42
N ARG A 266 -23.21 18.15 -15.47
CA ARG A 266 -22.97 16.72 -15.63
C ARG A 266 -23.02 15.95 -14.32
N LEU A 267 -22.92 16.62 -13.18
CA LEU A 267 -22.86 16.02 -11.86
C LEU A 267 -24.25 15.92 -11.21
N ARG A 268 -24.58 14.73 -10.69
CA ARG A 268 -25.70 14.52 -9.79
C ARG A 268 -25.26 14.75 -8.34
N SER A 269 -24.11 14.22 -7.97
CA SER A 269 -23.48 14.37 -6.64
C SER A 269 -21.99 14.12 -6.72
N VAL A 270 -21.26 14.56 -5.68
CA VAL A 270 -19.81 14.38 -5.58
C VAL A 270 -19.45 13.82 -4.20
N ILE A 271 -18.49 12.89 -4.17
CA ILE A 271 -17.91 12.33 -2.96
C ILE A 271 -16.43 12.67 -2.98
N LEU A 272 -15.95 13.35 -1.94
CA LEU A 272 -14.57 13.74 -1.76
C LEU A 272 -14.02 13.03 -0.53
N ASP A 273 -13.11 12.10 -0.72
CA ASP A 273 -12.51 11.30 0.34
C ASP A 273 -11.02 11.66 0.49
N ALA A 274 -10.54 11.86 1.70
CA ALA A 274 -9.19 12.36 1.95
C ALA A 274 -8.94 13.70 1.21
N VAL A 275 -9.64 14.73 1.66
CA VAL A 275 -9.90 15.98 0.91
C VAL A 275 -8.71 16.91 0.86
N VAL A 276 -8.34 17.37 -0.35
CA VAL A 276 -7.36 18.45 -0.59
C VAL A 276 -8.08 19.71 -1.03
N PRO A 277 -8.00 20.84 -0.29
CA PRO A 277 -8.56 22.11 -0.75
C PRO A 277 -7.74 22.73 -1.87
N LEU A 278 -8.37 23.29 -2.90
CA LEU A 278 -7.68 23.95 -4.01
C LEU A 278 -6.82 25.15 -3.58
N ASN A 279 -7.14 25.78 -2.45
CA ASN A 279 -6.43 26.95 -1.92
C ASN A 279 -5.50 26.65 -0.75
N THR A 280 -5.12 25.38 -0.60
CA THR A 280 -4.07 24.94 0.33
C THR A 280 -2.87 24.46 -0.46
N ASN A 281 -1.72 25.08 -0.23
CA ASN A 281 -0.50 24.67 -0.90
C ASN A 281 -0.03 23.32 -0.33
N TYR A 282 -0.10 22.29 -1.14
CA TYR A 282 0.24 20.92 -0.76
C TYR A 282 1.72 20.78 -0.34
N ILE A 283 2.63 21.48 -1.05
CA ILE A 283 4.08 21.39 -0.81
C ILE A 283 4.44 21.91 0.59
N THR A 284 3.84 23.04 0.99
CA THR A 284 4.18 23.69 2.26
C THR A 284 3.41 23.11 3.46
N GLU A 285 2.27 22.43 3.24
CA GLU A 285 1.42 21.90 4.30
C GLU A 285 1.66 20.41 4.60
N SER A 286 2.37 19.66 3.74
CA SER A 286 2.61 18.22 3.92
C SER A 286 3.27 17.91 5.28
N LEU A 287 4.36 18.62 5.62
CA LEU A 287 5.08 18.38 6.88
C LEU A 287 4.22 18.63 8.13
N ARG A 288 3.35 19.66 8.10
CA ARG A 288 2.41 19.94 9.19
C ARG A 288 1.36 18.84 9.32
N SER A 289 0.92 18.28 8.19
CA SER A 289 -0.03 17.18 8.17
C SER A 289 0.60 15.90 8.75
N HIS A 290 1.85 15.59 8.41
CA HIS A 290 2.63 14.50 8.98
C HIS A 290 2.77 14.66 10.50
N ASP A 291 3.20 15.83 10.97
CA ASP A 291 3.34 16.14 12.40
C ASP A 291 2.03 15.95 13.16
N ARG A 292 0.94 16.48 12.59
CA ARG A 292 -0.40 16.32 13.14
C ARG A 292 -0.78 14.84 13.26
N ALA A 293 -0.61 14.04 12.22
CA ALA A 293 -1.01 12.63 12.21
C ALA A 293 -0.25 11.82 13.26
N LEU A 294 1.07 11.99 13.37
CA LEU A 294 1.87 11.34 14.41
C LEU A 294 1.43 11.76 15.82
N ARG A 295 1.21 13.04 16.06
CA ARG A 295 0.69 13.53 17.36
C ARG A 295 -0.68 12.93 17.66
N GLN A 296 -1.55 12.79 16.66
CA GLN A 296 -2.86 12.15 16.81
C GLN A 296 -2.73 10.66 17.16
N LEU A 297 -1.82 9.93 16.52
CA LEU A 297 -1.54 8.53 16.86
C LEU A 297 -1.10 8.39 18.33
N PHE A 298 -0.14 9.19 18.78
CA PHE A 298 0.34 9.17 20.15
C PHE A 298 -0.76 9.56 21.16
N GLU A 299 -1.55 10.58 20.84
CA GLU A 299 -2.65 11.02 21.70
C GLU A 299 -3.78 9.99 21.79
N GLN A 300 -4.13 9.34 20.67
CA GLN A 300 -5.14 8.28 20.68
C GLN A 300 -4.65 7.06 21.46
N CYS A 301 -3.37 6.69 21.34
CA CYS A 301 -2.77 5.65 22.16
C CYS A 301 -2.83 6.00 23.64
N ARG A 302 -2.49 7.24 24.01
CA ARG A 302 -2.54 7.72 25.39
C ARG A 302 -3.97 7.69 25.98
N ARG A 303 -4.99 7.91 25.14
CA ARG A 303 -6.41 7.87 25.56
C ARG A 303 -6.98 6.44 25.58
N SER A 304 -6.43 5.54 24.83
CA SER A 304 -6.89 4.14 24.78
C SER A 304 -6.37 3.37 26.00
N PRO A 305 -7.24 2.86 26.90
CA PRO A 305 -6.78 2.06 28.05
C PRO A 305 -5.96 0.83 27.66
N VAL A 306 -6.27 0.22 26.50
CA VAL A 306 -5.52 -0.94 25.96
C VAL A 306 -4.14 -0.48 25.51
N CYS A 307 -4.07 0.56 24.68
CA CYS A 307 -2.78 1.05 24.17
C CYS A 307 -1.89 1.57 25.29
N GLN A 308 -2.44 2.33 26.25
CA GLN A 308 -1.68 2.85 27.38
C GLN A 308 -1.10 1.75 28.28
N ARG A 309 -1.82 0.64 28.46
CA ARG A 309 -1.36 -0.51 29.25
C ARG A 309 -0.25 -1.28 28.52
N GLU A 310 -0.42 -1.55 27.21
CA GLU A 310 0.46 -2.41 26.43
C GLU A 310 1.68 -1.65 25.87
N TYR A 311 1.49 -0.39 25.52
CA TYR A 311 2.48 0.49 24.89
C TYR A 311 2.62 1.82 25.62
N PRO A 312 2.90 1.80 26.92
CA PRO A 312 3.06 3.06 27.67
C PRO A 312 4.19 3.88 27.04
N ARG A 313 3.96 5.19 26.88
CA ARG A 313 4.95 6.13 26.31
C ARG A 313 5.32 5.81 24.84
N LEU A 314 4.32 5.53 23.99
CA LEU A 314 4.54 5.19 22.57
C LEU A 314 5.38 6.24 21.84
N GLN A 315 5.17 7.54 22.10
CA GLN A 315 5.97 8.61 21.50
C GLN A 315 7.46 8.50 21.88
N GLU A 316 7.77 8.27 23.15
CA GLU A 316 9.16 8.10 23.61
C GLU A 316 9.80 6.83 22.99
N THR A 317 8.99 5.79 22.77
CA THR A 317 9.45 4.57 22.09
C THR A 317 9.83 4.88 20.64
N PHE A 318 8.95 5.57 19.89
CA PHE A 318 9.22 6.03 18.53
C PHE A 318 10.53 6.84 18.47
N GLN A 319 10.64 7.89 19.28
CA GLN A 319 11.81 8.75 19.34
C GLN A 319 13.11 7.97 19.64
N ALA A 320 13.03 7.00 20.53
CA ALA A 320 14.19 6.19 20.90
C ALA A 320 14.61 5.23 19.75
N VAL A 321 13.67 4.71 18.97
CA VAL A 321 13.97 3.86 17.80
C VAL A 321 14.57 4.70 16.68
N VAL A 322 14.00 5.87 16.36
CA VAL A 322 14.57 6.83 15.40
C VAL A 322 16.02 7.14 15.78
N ALA A 323 16.27 7.62 17.02
CA ALA A 323 17.61 7.94 17.49
C ALA A 323 18.57 6.72 17.54
N GLN A 324 18.07 5.51 17.61
CA GLN A 324 18.89 4.29 17.51
C GLN A 324 19.33 4.07 16.07
N LEU A 325 18.42 4.18 15.09
CA LEU A 325 18.73 4.01 13.67
C LEU A 325 19.60 5.13 13.12
N GLU A 326 19.48 6.36 13.61
CA GLU A 326 20.39 7.47 13.27
C GLU A 326 21.85 7.13 13.64
N ARG A 327 22.05 6.51 14.79
CA ARG A 327 23.40 6.12 15.24
C ARG A 327 23.93 4.86 14.56
N GLN A 328 23.03 3.95 14.23
CA GLN A 328 23.36 2.64 13.68
C GLN A 328 22.26 2.20 12.72
N PRO A 329 22.33 2.65 11.46
CA PRO A 329 21.45 2.17 10.42
C PRO A 329 21.49 0.66 10.30
N ILE A 330 20.37 0.06 9.90
CA ILE A 330 20.28 -1.38 9.63
C ILE A 330 19.99 -1.62 8.15
N THR A 331 20.29 -2.84 7.69
CA THR A 331 19.90 -3.30 6.36
C THR A 331 18.81 -4.36 6.47
N THR A 332 17.84 -4.29 5.59
CA THR A 332 16.78 -5.30 5.46
C THR A 332 16.52 -5.61 3.99
N GLU A 333 15.77 -6.64 3.72
CA GLU A 333 15.28 -6.93 2.38
C GLU A 333 14.01 -6.13 2.12
N GLY A 334 13.94 -5.44 1.00
CA GLY A 334 12.76 -4.72 0.52
C GLY A 334 12.34 -5.21 -0.86
N PHE A 335 11.04 -5.30 -1.10
CA PHE A 335 10.51 -5.67 -2.42
C PHE A 335 10.39 -4.43 -3.31
N ASP A 336 10.94 -4.51 -4.51
CA ASP A 336 10.91 -3.45 -5.50
C ASP A 336 9.64 -3.56 -6.37
N ALA A 337 8.52 -3.12 -5.81
CA ALA A 337 7.22 -3.17 -6.47
C ALA A 337 7.19 -2.35 -7.77
N ILE A 338 7.95 -1.25 -7.85
CA ILE A 338 8.02 -0.41 -9.06
C ILE A 338 8.66 -1.17 -10.20
N ALA A 339 9.83 -1.82 -9.95
CA ALA A 339 10.49 -2.64 -10.97
C ALA A 339 9.60 -3.82 -11.40
N TYR A 340 8.92 -4.43 -10.46
CA TYR A 340 8.00 -5.53 -10.74
C TYR A 340 6.85 -5.10 -11.65
N VAL A 341 6.16 -4.03 -11.31
CA VAL A 341 5.02 -3.51 -12.10
C VAL A 341 5.49 -3.04 -13.47
N ASP A 342 6.61 -2.32 -13.57
CA ASP A 342 7.15 -1.89 -14.87
C ASP A 342 7.52 -3.07 -15.75
N ALA A 343 8.17 -4.10 -15.20
CA ALA A 343 8.49 -5.32 -15.92
C ALA A 343 7.22 -6.06 -16.42
N GLN A 344 6.15 -6.10 -15.61
CA GLN A 344 4.87 -6.67 -16.02
C GLN A 344 4.20 -5.86 -17.14
N LEU A 345 4.24 -4.54 -17.07
CA LEU A 345 3.70 -3.66 -18.12
C LEU A 345 4.47 -3.84 -19.44
N GLN A 346 5.79 -3.90 -19.40
CA GLN A 346 6.62 -4.13 -20.57
C GLN A 346 6.39 -5.52 -21.17
N ALA A 347 6.29 -6.55 -20.31
CA ALA A 347 5.96 -7.91 -20.75
C ALA A 347 4.57 -7.97 -21.39
N GLY A 348 3.56 -7.34 -20.78
CA GLY A 348 2.19 -7.25 -21.33
C GLY A 348 2.13 -6.56 -22.69
N ARG A 349 2.89 -5.48 -22.89
CA ARG A 349 3.02 -4.78 -24.20
C ARG A 349 3.65 -5.66 -25.28
N SER A 350 4.57 -6.53 -24.90
CA SER A 350 5.24 -7.48 -25.81
C SER A 350 4.50 -8.80 -25.96
N GLY A 351 3.33 -8.99 -25.35
CA GLY A 351 2.57 -10.23 -25.35
C GLY A 351 3.23 -11.36 -24.56
N ARG A 352 4.19 -11.04 -23.71
CA ARG A 352 4.87 -11.99 -22.82
C ARG A 352 4.24 -11.95 -21.42
N VAL A 353 4.32 -13.07 -20.73
CA VAL A 353 4.06 -13.17 -19.29
C VAL A 353 5.39 -13.36 -18.61
N LEU A 354 5.72 -12.58 -17.59
CA LEU A 354 6.92 -12.85 -16.79
C LEU A 354 6.68 -14.16 -16.04
N ALA A 355 7.45 -15.16 -16.40
CA ALA A 355 7.44 -16.49 -15.76
C ALA A 355 8.32 -16.51 -14.49
N ASP A 356 8.40 -15.39 -13.77
CA ASP A 356 9.34 -15.20 -12.66
C ASP A 356 8.59 -15.20 -11.32
N ASN A 357 9.18 -15.86 -10.32
CA ASN A 357 8.71 -15.92 -8.94
C ASN A 357 8.91 -14.60 -8.16
N GLY A 358 9.34 -13.52 -8.80
CA GLY A 358 9.56 -12.21 -8.19
C GLY A 358 10.87 -12.09 -7.39
N GLU A 359 11.67 -13.15 -7.27
CA GLU A 359 12.91 -13.12 -6.48
C GLU A 359 13.90 -12.04 -6.94
N GLN A 360 13.97 -11.76 -8.23
CA GLN A 360 14.84 -10.74 -8.80
C GLN A 360 14.47 -9.30 -8.38
N PHE A 361 13.29 -9.07 -7.83
CA PHE A 361 12.82 -7.75 -7.37
C PHE A 361 13.05 -7.50 -5.89
N TRP A 362 13.60 -8.49 -5.15
CA TRP A 362 14.06 -8.28 -3.79
C TRP A 362 15.45 -7.66 -3.79
N ARG A 363 15.65 -6.66 -2.95
CA ARG A 363 16.91 -5.96 -2.80
C ARG A 363 17.18 -5.58 -1.36
N THR A 364 18.46 -5.50 -1.01
CA THR A 364 18.90 -4.98 0.28
C THR A 364 18.71 -3.46 0.29
N VAL A 365 18.02 -2.95 1.32
CA VAL A 365 17.82 -1.52 1.57
C VAL A 365 18.39 -1.15 2.93
N ALA A 366 19.03 0.02 3.03
CA ALA A 366 19.50 0.57 4.30
C ALA A 366 18.42 1.48 4.88
N ILE A 367 18.12 1.31 6.16
CA ILE A 367 17.13 2.10 6.89
C ILE A 367 17.83 2.80 8.06
N ASP A 368 17.84 4.11 8.06
CA ASP A 368 18.25 5.00 9.13
C ASP A 368 17.01 5.58 9.87
N GLY A 369 17.21 6.58 10.70
CA GLY A 369 16.11 7.21 11.44
C GLY A 369 15.10 7.88 10.55
N ASP A 370 15.56 8.62 9.53
CA ASP A 370 14.69 9.28 8.56
C ASP A 370 13.92 8.27 7.72
N GLY A 371 14.57 7.18 7.32
CA GLY A 371 13.91 6.04 6.65
C GLY A 371 12.79 5.45 7.48
N LEU A 372 13.00 5.23 8.79
CA LEU A 372 11.93 4.77 9.67
C LEU A 372 10.78 5.78 9.77
N VAL A 373 11.08 7.07 9.90
CA VAL A 373 10.04 8.11 9.97
C VAL A 373 9.18 8.08 8.71
N ASN A 374 9.80 8.00 7.52
CA ASN A 374 9.09 7.87 6.26
C ASN A 374 8.19 6.62 6.24
N LEU A 375 8.70 5.46 6.68
CA LEU A 375 7.92 4.22 6.73
C LEU A 375 6.73 4.33 7.69
N VAL A 376 6.88 4.98 8.85
CA VAL A 376 5.78 5.18 9.81
C VAL A 376 4.74 6.15 9.25
N ILE A 377 5.15 7.23 8.59
CA ILE A 377 4.23 8.16 7.91
C ILE A 377 3.48 7.42 6.80
N SER A 378 4.19 6.60 6.01
CA SER A 378 3.57 5.76 4.99
C SER A 378 2.54 4.80 5.59
N ALA A 379 2.86 4.12 6.69
CA ALA A 379 1.93 3.22 7.36
C ALA A 379 0.63 3.93 7.85
N LEU A 380 0.68 5.24 8.09
CA LEU A 380 -0.51 6.02 8.43
C LEU A 380 -1.46 6.25 7.24
N TYR A 381 -1.01 6.01 6.00
CA TYR A 381 -1.91 5.97 4.85
C TYR A 381 -2.85 4.75 4.91
N ASP A 382 -2.33 3.59 5.28
CA ASP A 382 -3.12 2.37 5.30
C ASP A 382 -3.77 2.14 6.68
N SER A 383 -5.09 2.24 6.71
CA SER A 383 -5.88 2.03 7.93
C SER A 383 -5.70 0.63 8.54
N SER A 384 -5.27 -0.38 7.77
CA SER A 384 -5.02 -1.74 8.25
C SER A 384 -3.68 -1.87 8.99
N LEU A 385 -2.71 -1.02 8.68
CA LEU A 385 -1.37 -1.03 9.29
C LEU A 385 -1.30 -0.19 10.56
N ILE A 386 -2.11 0.86 10.66
CA ILE A 386 -2.13 1.76 11.82
C ILE A 386 -2.23 1.01 13.16
N PRO A 387 -3.12 0.01 13.31
CA PRO A 387 -3.21 -0.76 14.55
C PRO A 387 -1.93 -1.50 14.94
N GLN A 388 -1.06 -1.83 13.99
CA GLN A 388 0.15 -2.61 14.16
C GLN A 388 1.34 -1.75 14.63
N LEU A 389 1.36 -0.46 14.29
CA LEU A 389 2.46 0.45 14.57
C LEU A 389 2.95 0.43 16.02
N PRO A 390 2.09 0.42 17.08
CA PRO A 390 2.58 0.37 18.45
C PRO A 390 3.39 -0.87 18.78
N GLU A 391 2.99 -2.05 18.26
CA GLU A 391 3.73 -3.29 18.49
C GLU A 391 5.03 -3.32 17.70
N TRP A 392 5.04 -2.90 16.45
CA TRP A 392 6.25 -2.82 15.63
C TRP A 392 7.30 -1.89 16.26
N LEU A 393 6.92 -0.71 16.72
CA LEU A 393 7.82 0.20 17.41
C LEU A 393 8.37 -0.39 18.72
N ARG A 394 7.56 -1.15 19.46
CA ARG A 394 7.99 -1.85 20.66
C ARG A 394 9.00 -2.96 20.34
N GLU A 395 8.76 -3.74 19.27
CA GLU A 395 9.67 -4.78 18.79
C GLU A 395 11.01 -4.20 18.38
N MET A 396 11.01 -3.19 17.54
CA MET A 396 12.22 -2.46 17.11
C MET A 396 12.99 -1.88 18.31
N ARG A 397 12.29 -1.30 19.29
CA ARG A 397 12.92 -0.78 20.52
C ARG A 397 13.64 -1.86 21.32
N SER A 398 13.16 -3.11 21.24
CA SER A 398 13.81 -4.27 21.90
C SER A 398 14.90 -4.94 21.05
N GLY A 399 15.18 -4.41 19.86
CA GLY A 399 16.20 -4.92 18.93
C GLY A 399 15.69 -6.03 17.99
N ASP A 400 14.38 -6.23 17.89
CA ASP A 400 13.76 -7.11 16.89
C ASP A 400 13.29 -6.27 15.70
N TRP A 401 13.98 -6.39 14.58
CA TRP A 401 13.74 -5.63 13.35
C TRP A 401 12.93 -6.38 12.30
N SER A 402 12.38 -7.55 12.65
CA SER A 402 11.67 -8.39 11.69
C SER A 402 10.44 -7.71 11.07
N SER A 403 9.74 -6.87 11.86
CA SER A 403 8.60 -6.08 11.37
C SER A 403 9.00 -4.96 10.41
N LEU A 404 10.26 -4.54 10.40
CA LEU A 404 10.72 -3.51 9.47
C LEU A 404 10.79 -4.00 8.02
N THR A 405 11.06 -5.29 7.80
CA THR A 405 11.00 -5.92 6.47
C THR A 405 9.57 -5.89 5.93
N GLU A 406 8.58 -6.11 6.79
CA GLU A 406 7.14 -5.99 6.43
C GLU A 406 6.83 -4.55 6.01
N LEU A 407 7.20 -3.57 6.82
CA LEU A 407 7.05 -2.15 6.49
C LEU A 407 7.77 -1.74 5.20
N ALA A 408 8.97 -2.24 4.95
CA ALA A 408 9.77 -1.86 3.79
C ALA A 408 9.31 -2.51 2.48
N SER A 409 8.44 -3.52 2.53
CA SER A 409 8.05 -4.32 1.38
C SER A 409 6.74 -3.91 0.71
N ASP A 410 5.86 -3.18 1.42
CA ASP A 410 4.47 -3.00 0.98
C ASP A 410 4.18 -1.64 0.28
N TRP A 411 5.19 -0.78 0.05
CA TRP A 411 4.92 0.66 -0.04
C TRP A 411 5.05 1.32 -1.41
N PHE A 412 5.28 0.61 -2.50
CA PHE A 412 5.53 1.28 -3.77
C PHE A 412 4.53 0.91 -4.86
N SER A 413 3.49 1.75 -5.00
CA SER A 413 2.76 1.83 -6.26
C SER A 413 3.49 2.79 -7.20
N PRO A 414 3.80 2.38 -8.44
CA PRO A 414 4.45 3.28 -9.39
C PRO A 414 3.54 4.46 -9.70
N LEU A 415 4.05 5.66 -9.48
CA LEU A 415 3.41 6.91 -9.91
C LEU A 415 3.87 7.27 -11.32
N ALA A 416 3.02 7.96 -12.05
CA ALA A 416 3.40 8.63 -13.28
C ALA A 416 4.09 9.96 -12.94
N ASP A 417 5.40 9.93 -12.60
CA ASP A 417 6.16 11.09 -12.11
C ASP A 417 6.06 12.29 -13.06
N GLY A 418 6.09 12.05 -14.38
CA GLY A 418 5.95 13.10 -15.37
C GLY A 418 4.56 13.75 -15.34
N MET A 419 3.50 13.00 -15.09
CA MET A 419 2.16 13.53 -14.87
C MET A 419 2.09 14.28 -13.54
N GLN A 420 2.61 13.71 -12.46
CA GLN A 420 2.67 14.34 -11.15
C GLN A 420 3.39 15.69 -11.21
N GLN A 421 4.60 15.70 -11.77
CA GLN A 421 5.39 16.92 -11.91
C GLN A 421 4.68 17.99 -12.76
N SER A 422 3.99 17.57 -13.84
CA SER A 422 3.22 18.48 -14.68
C SER A 422 2.07 19.14 -13.92
N VAL A 423 1.30 18.36 -13.14
CA VAL A 423 0.21 18.89 -12.30
C VAL A 423 0.75 19.82 -11.22
N LEU A 424 1.74 19.37 -10.45
CA LEU A 424 2.28 20.17 -9.34
C LEU A 424 2.89 21.48 -9.82
N CYS A 425 3.65 21.47 -10.92
CA CYS A 425 4.21 22.70 -11.46
C CYS A 425 3.17 23.62 -12.07
N ALA A 426 2.11 23.08 -12.68
CA ALA A 426 1.03 23.90 -13.24
C ALA A 426 0.15 24.54 -12.15
N GLU A 427 -0.02 23.89 -11.01
CA GLU A 427 -1.05 24.22 -10.01
C GLU A 427 -0.48 24.75 -8.71
N GLU A 428 0.64 24.19 -8.20
CA GLU A 428 1.22 24.56 -6.89
C GLU A 428 2.34 25.61 -7.00
N ALA A 429 3.16 25.59 -8.06
CA ALA A 429 4.32 26.47 -8.18
C ALA A 429 3.93 27.96 -8.16
N GLY A 430 2.74 28.31 -8.69
CA GLY A 430 2.27 29.69 -8.79
C GLY A 430 1.97 30.36 -7.44
N PHE A 431 1.81 29.58 -6.35
CA PHE A 431 1.54 30.09 -4.99
C PHE A 431 2.41 29.43 -3.90
N THR A 432 3.47 28.75 -4.31
CA THR A 432 4.52 28.29 -3.41
C THR A 432 5.48 29.44 -3.11
N THR A 433 5.72 29.69 -1.82
CA THR A 433 6.63 30.74 -1.35
C THR A 433 7.78 30.11 -0.57
N PRO A 434 9.04 30.35 -0.97
CA PRO A 434 10.20 29.85 -0.24
C PRO A 434 10.25 30.32 1.22
N GLY A 435 10.78 29.47 2.11
CA GLY A 435 11.12 29.86 3.48
C GLY A 435 9.93 29.99 4.45
N THR A 436 8.77 29.44 4.16
CA THR A 436 7.54 29.62 4.97
C THR A 436 7.31 28.53 6.04
N THR A 437 8.07 27.45 6.04
CA THR A 437 7.85 26.35 7.00
C THR A 437 8.47 26.67 8.36
N ASP A 438 7.61 26.85 9.39
CA ASP A 438 8.05 26.95 10.79
C ASP A 438 8.40 25.55 11.33
N LEU A 439 9.68 25.22 11.28
CA LEU A 439 10.20 23.94 11.80
C LEU A 439 10.23 23.89 13.33
N GLY A 440 10.09 25.05 14.03
CA GLY A 440 10.11 25.11 15.48
C GLY A 440 8.92 24.39 16.12
N SER A 441 7.78 24.41 15.48
CA SER A 441 6.55 23.75 15.92
C SER A 441 6.44 22.27 15.57
N ILE A 442 7.30 21.77 14.68
CA ILE A 442 7.33 20.39 14.14
C ILE A 442 8.13 19.48 15.07
N LEU A 443 7.69 18.23 15.22
CA LEU A 443 8.45 17.18 15.91
C LEU A 443 9.88 17.12 15.35
N PRO A 444 10.92 17.07 16.21
CA PRO A 444 12.30 17.04 15.75
C PRO A 444 12.59 15.96 14.70
N GLU A 445 11.99 14.79 14.87
CA GLU A 445 12.17 13.61 14.03
C GLU A 445 11.61 13.78 12.60
N LEU A 446 10.73 14.76 12.39
CA LEU A 446 10.13 15.04 11.07
C LEU A 446 10.86 16.16 10.31
N ARG A 447 11.77 16.88 10.95
CA ARG A 447 12.35 18.10 10.34
C ARG A 447 13.19 17.83 9.12
N SER A 448 13.84 16.68 9.06
CA SER A 448 14.60 16.19 7.90
C SER A 448 13.71 15.88 6.70
N LEU A 449 12.41 15.61 6.93
CA LEU A 449 11.44 15.39 5.85
C LEU A 449 10.89 16.70 5.26
N SER A 450 11.39 17.85 5.72
CA SER A 450 10.98 19.14 5.17
C SER A 450 11.43 19.25 3.72
N THR A 451 10.47 19.32 2.80
CA THR A 451 10.76 19.74 1.43
C THR A 451 11.06 21.23 1.43
N ASP A 452 12.24 21.62 0.97
CA ASP A 452 12.50 23.03 0.70
C ASP A 452 11.61 23.50 -0.46
N PRO A 453 10.70 24.47 -0.23
CA PRO A 453 9.88 25.02 -1.30
C PRO A 453 10.71 25.54 -2.50
N GLN A 454 11.96 25.95 -2.25
CA GLN A 454 12.87 26.38 -3.31
C GLN A 454 13.30 25.22 -4.21
N GLU A 455 13.60 24.05 -3.65
CA GLU A 455 13.94 22.85 -4.43
C GLU A 455 12.78 22.41 -5.34
N PHE A 456 11.55 22.47 -4.81
CA PHE A 456 10.36 22.24 -5.63
C PHE A 456 10.24 23.24 -6.78
N LEU A 457 10.43 24.53 -6.51
CA LEU A 457 10.40 25.56 -7.56
C LEU A 457 11.54 25.37 -8.58
N ASP A 458 12.71 24.89 -8.16
CA ASP A 458 13.84 24.59 -9.05
C ASP A 458 13.52 23.40 -9.97
N SER A 459 12.87 22.36 -9.45
CA SER A 459 12.38 21.27 -10.30
C SER A 459 11.35 21.73 -11.34
N CYS A 460 10.46 22.66 -10.96
CA CYS A 460 9.48 23.24 -11.88
C CYS A 460 10.12 24.16 -12.94
N ARG A 461 11.23 24.82 -12.64
CA ARG A 461 11.98 25.54 -13.67
C ARG A 461 12.56 24.62 -14.74
N LEU A 462 12.89 23.38 -14.37
CA LEU A 462 13.32 22.38 -15.33
C LEU A 462 12.15 21.76 -16.11
N TRP A 463 10.92 21.88 -15.60
CA TRP A 463 9.72 21.27 -16.19
C TRP A 463 8.86 22.31 -16.90
N PRO A 464 8.89 22.41 -18.24
CA PRO A 464 8.36 23.56 -18.99
C PRO A 464 6.83 23.50 -19.15
N VAL A 465 6.10 23.60 -18.05
CA VAL A 465 4.64 23.68 -18.08
C VAL A 465 4.17 25.06 -17.66
N PRO A 466 3.14 25.62 -18.32
CA PRO A 466 2.58 26.90 -17.93
C PRO A 466 1.74 26.72 -16.64
N THR A 467 1.85 27.69 -15.73
CA THR A 467 0.96 27.71 -14.56
C THR A 467 -0.48 28.01 -14.98
N LEU A 468 -1.44 27.35 -14.34
CA LEU A 468 -2.87 27.58 -14.59
C LEU A 468 -3.37 28.93 -14.02
N GLY A 469 -2.54 29.58 -13.22
CA GLY A 469 -2.86 30.86 -12.59
C GLY A 469 -3.83 30.73 -11.40
N PRO A 470 -4.16 31.87 -10.75
CA PRO A 470 -4.87 31.87 -9.46
C PRO A 470 -6.30 31.34 -9.52
N GLU A 471 -6.89 31.17 -10.70
CA GLU A 471 -8.23 30.59 -10.85
C GLU A 471 -8.24 29.10 -10.53
N ALA A 472 -7.14 28.38 -10.77
CA ALA A 472 -7.01 26.98 -10.39
C ALA A 472 -7.14 26.80 -8.88
N ASN A 473 -6.54 27.69 -8.10
CA ASN A 473 -6.48 27.62 -6.66
C ASN A 473 -7.68 28.28 -5.94
N ARG A 474 -8.70 28.77 -6.67
CA ARG A 474 -9.91 29.30 -6.03
C ARG A 474 -10.79 28.20 -5.47
N PRO A 475 -11.27 28.33 -4.22
CA PRO A 475 -12.22 27.39 -3.63
C PRO A 475 -13.46 27.21 -4.50
N VAL A 476 -13.94 25.96 -4.59
CA VAL A 476 -15.19 25.65 -5.28
C VAL A 476 -16.39 26.21 -4.49
N ARG A 477 -17.38 26.75 -5.22
CA ARG A 477 -18.65 27.22 -4.66
C ARG A 477 -19.78 26.76 -5.57
N THR A 478 -20.60 25.83 -5.10
CA THR A 478 -21.67 25.22 -5.89
C THR A 478 -22.75 24.62 -4.98
N ASN A 479 -23.95 24.42 -5.53
CA ASN A 479 -25.06 23.74 -4.84
C ASN A 479 -25.09 22.21 -5.12
N ILE A 480 -24.07 21.65 -5.74
CA ILE A 480 -24.01 20.19 -5.99
C ILE A 480 -23.90 19.49 -4.64
N PRO A 481 -24.80 18.54 -4.34
CA PRO A 481 -24.69 17.75 -3.11
C PRO A 481 -23.34 17.07 -3.00
N THR A 482 -22.66 17.23 -1.87
CA THR A 482 -21.31 16.76 -1.68
C THR A 482 -21.14 16.02 -0.36
N LEU A 483 -20.62 14.79 -0.40
CA LEU A 483 -20.20 14.04 0.77
C LEU A 483 -18.69 14.18 0.92
N LEU A 484 -18.20 14.53 2.12
CA LEU A 484 -16.77 14.59 2.42
C LEU A 484 -16.45 13.58 3.51
N LEU A 485 -15.35 12.82 3.31
CA LEU A 485 -14.85 11.83 4.25
C LEU A 485 -13.40 12.17 4.61
N SER A 486 -13.02 12.00 5.88
CA SER A 486 -11.65 12.26 6.33
C SER A 486 -11.23 11.31 7.45
N GLY A 487 -10.07 10.68 7.34
CA GLY A 487 -9.42 9.96 8.42
C GLY A 487 -8.73 10.92 9.40
N ASN A 488 -8.86 10.69 10.70
CA ASN A 488 -8.19 11.56 11.67
C ASN A 488 -6.69 11.29 11.82
N LEU A 489 -6.25 10.09 11.39
CA LEU A 489 -4.83 9.69 11.36
C LEU A 489 -4.19 9.88 9.98
N ASP A 490 -4.93 10.48 9.05
CA ASP A 490 -4.44 10.79 7.70
C ASP A 490 -3.22 11.72 7.78
N PRO A 491 -2.06 11.28 7.26
CA PRO A 491 -0.82 12.04 7.35
C PRO A 491 -0.68 13.15 6.30
N VAL A 492 -1.60 13.24 5.31
CA VAL A 492 -1.48 14.16 4.17
C VAL A 492 -2.69 15.09 4.07
N THR A 493 -3.89 14.52 4.17
CA THR A 493 -5.15 15.26 3.96
C THR A 493 -6.03 15.26 5.22
N PRO A 494 -5.59 15.96 6.27
CA PRO A 494 -6.22 15.90 7.58
C PRO A 494 -7.64 16.51 7.57
N PRO A 495 -8.53 16.16 8.54
CA PRO A 495 -9.91 16.65 8.62
C PRO A 495 -10.10 18.16 8.51
N PRO A 496 -9.19 19.04 8.99
CA PRO A 496 -9.31 20.48 8.74
C PRO A 496 -9.44 20.86 7.27
N PHE A 497 -8.82 20.09 6.34
CA PHE A 497 -8.94 20.33 4.92
C PHE A 497 -10.35 20.03 4.41
N GLY A 498 -10.96 18.94 4.86
CA GLY A 498 -12.36 18.63 4.58
C GLY A 498 -13.31 19.71 5.09
N ASN A 499 -13.07 20.24 6.32
CA ASN A 499 -13.84 21.35 6.88
C ASN A 499 -13.73 22.62 6.02
N GLN A 500 -12.51 22.91 5.51
CA GLN A 500 -12.25 24.08 4.66
C GLN A 500 -13.05 24.02 3.35
N VAL A 501 -13.09 22.86 2.70
CA VAL A 501 -13.87 22.66 1.46
C VAL A 501 -15.35 22.70 1.75
N ALA A 502 -15.82 22.02 2.80
CA ALA A 502 -17.23 21.98 3.20
C ALA A 502 -17.81 23.38 3.49
N ALA A 503 -17.01 24.28 4.07
CA ALA A 503 -17.42 25.65 4.35
C ALA A 503 -17.83 26.45 3.10
N GLY A 504 -17.37 26.05 1.91
CA GLY A 504 -17.73 26.67 0.62
C GLY A 504 -18.95 26.04 -0.07
N LEU A 505 -19.51 24.95 0.48
CA LEU A 505 -20.52 24.10 -0.17
C LEU A 505 -21.81 24.04 0.69
N PRO A 506 -22.90 24.72 0.32
CA PRO A 506 -24.15 24.74 1.10
C PRO A 506 -24.79 23.38 1.35
N HIS A 507 -24.58 22.42 0.45
CA HIS A 507 -25.12 21.05 0.53
C HIS A 507 -24.00 20.03 0.77
N ALA A 508 -23.09 20.31 1.72
CA ALA A 508 -22.01 19.43 2.09
C ALA A 508 -22.29 18.69 3.40
N TYR A 509 -21.92 17.40 3.42
CA TYR A 509 -21.96 16.54 4.61
C TYR A 509 -20.56 16.01 4.86
N HIS A 510 -19.91 16.41 5.96
CA HIS A 510 -18.55 16.02 6.29
C HIS A 510 -18.51 15.07 7.49
N TYR A 511 -17.86 13.92 7.33
CA TYR A 511 -17.68 12.91 8.36
C TYR A 511 -16.20 12.62 8.59
N THR A 512 -15.79 12.60 9.87
CA THR A 512 -14.44 12.27 10.30
C THR A 512 -14.42 10.93 11.03
N PHE A 513 -13.44 10.09 10.68
CA PHE A 513 -13.24 8.76 11.26
C PHE A 513 -12.00 8.77 12.16
N PRO A 514 -12.17 8.68 13.49
CA PRO A 514 -11.06 8.82 14.44
C PRO A 514 -9.91 7.83 14.23
N GLY A 515 -10.20 6.58 13.83
CA GLY A 515 -9.22 5.50 13.73
C GLY A 515 -8.68 5.25 12.32
N LEU A 516 -9.11 6.02 11.30
CA LEU A 516 -8.68 5.80 9.92
C LEU A 516 -7.54 6.74 9.50
N GLY A 517 -6.73 6.25 8.58
CA GLY A 517 -5.71 6.97 7.83
C GLY A 517 -6.26 7.61 6.56
N HIS A 518 -5.54 7.45 5.44
CA HIS A 518 -5.83 8.10 4.17
C HIS A 518 -6.87 7.32 3.35
N GLY A 519 -8.01 7.97 3.07
CA GLY A 519 -9.16 7.33 2.41
C GLY A 519 -10.02 6.48 3.34
N ALA A 520 -11.29 6.84 3.47
CA ALA A 520 -12.22 6.15 4.36
C ALA A 520 -13.05 5.08 3.64
N PHE A 521 -13.38 5.31 2.35
CA PHE A 521 -14.05 4.33 1.51
C PHE A 521 -13.15 3.11 1.29
N ALA A 522 -13.73 1.92 1.25
CA ALA A 522 -13.05 0.63 1.26
C ALA A 522 -12.29 0.28 2.56
N SER A 523 -11.96 1.28 3.40
CA SER A 523 -11.31 1.05 4.70
C SER A 523 -12.29 0.91 5.86
N SER A 524 -13.58 1.19 5.65
CA SER A 524 -14.60 1.16 6.71
C SER A 524 -16.00 0.86 6.19
N ASP A 525 -16.63 -0.16 6.75
CA ASP A 525 -18.05 -0.46 6.48
C ASP A 525 -18.97 0.74 6.77
N CYS A 526 -18.61 1.57 7.75
CA CYS A 526 -19.36 2.78 8.05
C CYS A 526 -19.27 3.76 6.89
N ALA A 527 -18.07 4.04 6.34
CA ALA A 527 -17.88 4.93 5.21
C ALA A 527 -18.61 4.40 3.98
N ASN A 528 -18.52 3.10 3.70
CA ASN A 528 -19.22 2.45 2.59
C ASN A 528 -20.75 2.63 2.70
N ARG A 529 -21.33 2.49 3.91
CA ARG A 529 -22.75 2.75 4.15
C ARG A 529 -23.12 4.22 3.96
N LEU A 530 -22.27 5.15 4.42
CA LEU A 530 -22.50 6.60 4.21
C LEU A 530 -22.51 6.94 2.72
N VAL A 531 -21.58 6.39 1.93
CA VAL A 531 -21.54 6.53 0.47
C VAL A 531 -22.81 5.97 -0.17
N ARG A 532 -23.23 4.75 0.21
CA ARG A 532 -24.48 4.15 -0.27
C ARG A 532 -25.70 5.03 0.02
N ASP A 533 -25.86 5.49 1.25
CA ASP A 533 -27.03 6.26 1.67
C ASP A 533 -27.05 7.65 1.02
N PHE A 534 -25.91 8.28 0.85
CA PHE A 534 -25.75 9.50 0.08
C PHE A 534 -26.09 9.33 -1.40
N LEU A 535 -25.58 8.28 -2.03
CA LEU A 535 -25.91 8.00 -3.44
C LEU A 535 -27.38 7.68 -3.65
N ARG A 536 -28.10 7.18 -2.64
CA ARG A 536 -29.55 6.95 -2.70
C ARG A 536 -30.30 8.27 -2.71
N ASP A 537 -30.00 9.19 -1.80
CA ASP A 537 -30.59 10.54 -1.73
C ASP A 537 -29.52 11.57 -1.33
N PRO A 538 -28.87 12.22 -2.32
CA PRO A 538 -27.78 13.15 -2.02
C PRO A 538 -28.24 14.47 -1.37
N ASN A 539 -29.54 14.73 -1.31
CA ASN A 539 -30.08 15.91 -0.62
C ASN A 539 -30.36 15.68 0.86
N GLN A 540 -30.14 14.45 1.35
CA GLN A 540 -30.30 14.08 2.74
C GLN A 540 -28.95 13.71 3.38
N ALA A 541 -28.65 14.26 4.56
CA ALA A 541 -27.47 13.87 5.31
C ALA A 541 -27.54 12.39 5.71
N PRO A 542 -26.55 11.56 5.33
CA PRO A 542 -26.46 10.19 5.82
C PRO A 542 -26.33 10.15 7.36
N ASP A 543 -26.78 9.04 7.99
CA ASP A 543 -26.62 8.85 9.43
C ASP A 543 -25.16 8.55 9.80
N GLY A 544 -24.42 9.58 10.18
CA GLY A 544 -23.00 9.52 10.51
C GLY A 544 -22.65 8.99 11.91
N ARG A 545 -23.62 8.52 12.72
CA ARG A 545 -23.33 8.06 14.10
C ARG A 545 -22.28 6.95 14.17
N CYS A 546 -22.18 6.12 13.15
CA CYS A 546 -21.15 5.07 13.08
C CYS A 546 -19.74 5.63 12.89
N ALA A 547 -19.55 6.81 12.28
CA ALA A 547 -18.20 7.35 12.02
C ALA A 547 -17.42 7.59 13.32
N ALA A 548 -18.09 8.13 14.34
CA ALA A 548 -17.49 8.35 15.65
C ALA A 548 -17.12 7.04 16.39
N GLN A 549 -17.64 5.89 15.97
CA GLN A 549 -17.34 4.58 16.55
C GLN A 549 -16.13 3.91 15.92
N VAL A 550 -15.65 4.38 14.77
CA VAL A 550 -14.44 3.88 14.11
C VAL A 550 -13.23 4.48 14.83
N GLN A 551 -12.87 3.87 15.95
CA GLN A 551 -11.78 4.31 16.83
C GLN A 551 -10.48 3.59 16.48
N PHE A 552 -9.34 4.23 16.78
CA PHE A 552 -8.06 3.56 16.80
C PHE A 552 -8.04 2.45 17.84
N MET A 553 -7.74 1.24 17.41
CA MET A 553 -7.60 0.06 18.25
C MET A 553 -6.23 -0.56 17.99
N PRO A 554 -5.27 -0.49 18.94
CA PRO A 554 -3.98 -1.11 18.74
C PRO A 554 -4.11 -2.62 18.65
N GLN A 555 -3.38 -3.22 17.74
CA GLN A 555 -3.25 -4.67 17.71
C GLN A 555 -2.35 -5.11 18.87
N VAL A 556 -2.89 -5.92 19.75
CA VAL A 556 -2.14 -6.56 20.82
C VAL A 556 -1.94 -8.01 20.46
N PRO A 557 -0.70 -8.52 20.36
CA PRO A 557 -0.47 -9.91 20.04
C PRO A 557 -1.11 -10.81 21.10
N MET A 558 -1.95 -11.73 20.67
CA MET A 558 -2.52 -12.73 21.55
C MET A 558 -1.45 -13.75 21.92
N ILE A 559 -1.29 -14.01 23.23
CA ILE A 559 -0.51 -15.15 23.72
C ILE A 559 -1.47 -16.35 23.68
N PRO A 560 -1.25 -17.32 22.77
CA PRO A 560 -2.19 -18.43 22.64
C PRO A 560 -2.12 -19.32 23.87
N ALA A 561 -3.27 -19.88 24.27
CA ALA A 561 -3.30 -20.98 25.23
C ALA A 561 -2.54 -22.18 24.66
N LEU A 562 -1.81 -22.90 25.51
CA LEU A 562 -1.00 -24.02 25.07
C LEU A 562 -1.65 -25.37 25.51
N HIS A 563 -1.48 -26.42 24.71
CA HIS A 563 -1.89 -27.76 25.04
C HIS A 563 -0.76 -28.78 24.82
N ALA A 564 -0.81 -29.88 25.55
CA ALA A 564 0.23 -30.91 25.50
C ALA A 564 0.12 -31.77 24.23
N ILE A 565 1.25 -32.03 23.61
CA ILE A 565 1.41 -32.88 22.44
C ILE A 565 2.47 -33.95 22.69
N ALA A 566 2.40 -35.02 21.90
CA ALA A 566 3.50 -35.98 21.76
C ALA A 566 4.15 -35.79 20.36
N VAL A 567 5.47 -35.62 20.33
CA VAL A 567 6.23 -35.52 19.10
C VAL A 567 6.65 -36.94 18.66
N TRP A 568 6.12 -37.37 17.51
CA TRP A 568 6.41 -38.71 16.98
C TRP A 568 7.89 -38.89 16.61
N GLY A 569 8.43 -40.08 16.95
CA GLY A 569 9.80 -40.44 16.61
C GLY A 569 10.88 -39.81 17.52
N THR A 570 10.57 -38.78 18.32
CA THR A 570 11.53 -38.08 19.16
C THR A 570 11.47 -38.45 20.64
N ARG A 571 10.49 -39.26 21.09
CA ARG A 571 10.24 -39.56 22.51
C ARG A 571 10.04 -38.31 23.37
N VAL A 572 9.47 -37.28 22.79
CA VAL A 572 9.31 -35.99 23.44
C VAL A 572 7.85 -35.66 23.62
N ARG A 573 7.49 -35.12 24.80
CA ARG A 573 6.26 -34.38 25.02
C ARG A 573 6.60 -32.90 25.14
N SER A 574 5.73 -32.06 24.65
CA SER A 574 5.87 -30.61 24.75
C SER A 574 4.52 -29.91 24.66
N LEU A 575 4.51 -28.59 24.65
CA LEU A 575 3.30 -27.78 24.51
C LEU A 575 3.33 -27.03 23.17
N VAL A 576 2.17 -26.96 22.53
CA VAL A 576 1.94 -26.14 21.32
C VAL A 576 0.68 -25.30 21.51
N PRO A 577 0.51 -24.20 20.75
CA PRO A 577 -0.71 -23.39 20.81
C PRO A 577 -1.97 -24.22 20.54
N LEU A 578 -3.01 -23.93 21.31
CA LEU A 578 -4.32 -24.55 21.13
C LEU A 578 -4.88 -24.17 19.75
N GLY A 579 -5.36 -25.15 19.01
CA GLY A 579 -5.87 -24.95 17.65
C GLY A 579 -4.83 -25.16 16.55
N TRP A 580 -3.53 -25.15 16.86
CA TRP A 580 -2.51 -25.41 15.85
C TRP A 580 -2.56 -26.85 15.37
N GLN A 581 -2.46 -27.02 14.07
CA GLN A 581 -2.57 -28.31 13.41
C GLN A 581 -1.20 -28.89 13.10
N ARG A 582 -1.10 -30.21 13.25
CA ARG A 582 0.11 -30.94 12.88
C ARG A 582 0.23 -30.99 11.37
N ASP A 583 1.42 -30.68 10.84
CA ASP A 583 1.70 -30.82 9.41
C ASP A 583 1.52 -32.28 8.95
N SER A 584 0.88 -32.46 7.80
CA SER A 584 0.57 -33.79 7.27
C SER A 584 1.79 -34.56 6.75
N ILE A 585 2.86 -33.84 6.38
CA ILE A 585 4.10 -34.39 5.83
C ILE A 585 5.20 -34.35 6.90
N LEU A 586 5.39 -33.21 7.57
CA LEU A 586 6.42 -33.01 8.57
C LEU A 586 5.86 -33.24 9.97
N THR A 587 5.87 -34.49 10.43
CA THR A 587 5.21 -34.93 11.65
C THR A 587 5.72 -34.33 12.97
N ASN A 588 6.78 -33.54 12.93
CA ASN A 588 7.36 -32.77 14.03
C ASN A 588 7.15 -31.26 13.92
N LEU A 589 6.26 -30.83 13.02
CA LEU A 589 5.90 -29.45 12.75
C LEU A 589 4.41 -29.24 13.04
N TRP A 590 4.08 -28.13 13.70
CA TRP A 590 2.70 -27.64 13.88
C TRP A 590 2.61 -26.22 13.31
N ARG A 591 1.48 -25.91 12.69
CA ARG A 591 1.19 -24.61 12.07
C ARG A 591 -0.08 -24.01 12.69
N SER A 592 -0.11 -22.70 12.77
CA SER A 592 -1.34 -21.96 13.07
C SER A 592 -2.42 -22.25 12.02
N PRO A 593 -3.71 -22.17 12.36
CA PRO A 593 -4.78 -22.10 11.37
C PRO A 593 -4.55 -20.91 10.43
N GLU A 594 -4.86 -21.06 9.16
CA GLU A 594 -4.69 -20.02 8.12
C GLU A 594 -5.50 -18.74 8.39
N THR A 595 -6.52 -18.83 9.25
CA THR A 595 -7.40 -17.73 9.65
C THR A 595 -6.90 -16.92 10.85
N GLU A 596 -5.74 -17.29 11.44
CA GLU A 596 -5.21 -16.53 12.59
C GLU A 596 -4.34 -15.35 12.14
N PRO A 597 -4.55 -14.14 12.70
CA PRO A 597 -3.77 -12.94 12.37
C PRO A 597 -2.28 -13.02 12.79
N ASN A 598 -1.88 -14.06 13.50
CA ASN A 598 -0.51 -14.34 13.92
C ASN A 598 -0.07 -15.70 13.39
N GLU A 599 0.07 -15.80 12.07
CA GLU A 599 0.62 -17.02 11.46
C GLU A 599 1.95 -17.40 12.10
N GLY A 600 2.07 -18.68 12.42
CA GLY A 600 3.28 -19.19 13.05
C GLY A 600 3.44 -20.69 12.90
N ARG A 601 4.65 -21.14 13.14
CA ARG A 601 4.97 -22.56 13.18
C ARG A 601 5.89 -22.87 14.36
N ILE A 602 5.74 -24.08 14.90
CA ILE A 602 6.69 -24.64 15.86
C ILE A 602 7.17 -25.99 15.34
N SER A 603 8.48 -26.16 15.32
CA SER A 603 9.11 -27.42 14.93
C SER A 603 10.00 -27.97 16.04
N PHE A 604 10.01 -29.28 16.13
CA PHE A 604 10.85 -30.04 17.06
C PHE A 604 11.85 -30.86 16.25
N MET A 605 13.13 -30.79 16.62
CA MET A 605 14.17 -31.55 15.97
C MET A 605 15.03 -32.26 17.01
N TRP A 606 15.45 -33.46 16.68
CA TRP A 606 16.41 -34.25 17.47
C TRP A 606 17.60 -34.63 16.58
N VAL A 607 18.81 -34.32 17.05
CA VAL A 607 20.05 -34.53 16.33
C VAL A 607 21.00 -35.29 17.24
N VAL A 608 21.59 -36.38 16.74
CA VAL A 608 22.52 -37.22 17.48
C VAL A 608 23.97 -36.86 17.12
N GLY A 609 24.82 -36.73 18.12
CA GLY A 609 26.26 -36.51 17.93
C GLY A 609 26.68 -35.11 17.53
N GLU A 610 25.75 -34.15 17.51
CA GLU A 610 26.03 -32.74 17.20
C GLU A 610 25.74 -31.83 18.41
N THR A 611 26.57 -30.83 18.63
CA THR A 611 26.33 -29.80 19.66
C THR A 611 25.24 -28.81 19.21
N GLY A 612 24.67 -28.02 20.12
CA GLY A 612 23.63 -27.05 19.81
C GLY A 612 23.95 -26.14 18.58
N PRO A 613 25.12 -25.48 18.52
CA PRO A 613 25.50 -24.66 17.35
C PRO A 613 25.65 -25.43 16.03
N GLN A 614 26.03 -26.73 16.09
CA GLN A 614 26.12 -27.59 14.91
C GLN A 614 24.72 -28.02 14.45
N ALA A 615 23.86 -28.41 15.39
CA ALA A 615 22.51 -28.82 15.13
C ALA A 615 21.63 -27.68 14.53
N LEU A 616 21.90 -26.40 14.87
CA LEU A 616 21.19 -25.24 14.29
C LEU A 616 21.28 -25.19 12.77
N ARG A 617 22.40 -25.62 12.18
CA ARG A 617 22.58 -25.66 10.72
C ARG A 617 21.59 -26.60 10.02
N ARG A 618 21.04 -27.58 10.75
CA ARG A 618 20.03 -28.51 10.25
C ARG A 618 18.65 -27.89 10.08
N LEU A 619 18.40 -26.71 10.68
CA LEU A 619 17.13 -26.00 10.54
C LEU A 619 16.97 -25.39 9.12
N GLY A 620 18.04 -25.30 8.34
CA GLY A 620 18.00 -24.76 6.96
C GLY A 620 17.66 -23.26 6.89
N LEU A 621 17.91 -22.52 7.99
CA LEU A 621 17.63 -21.08 8.02
C LEU A 621 18.65 -20.32 7.16
N THR A 622 18.16 -19.36 6.40
CA THR A 622 18.99 -18.51 5.52
C THR A 622 19.71 -17.40 6.29
N VAL A 623 19.26 -17.07 7.50
CA VAL A 623 19.83 -16.03 8.34
C VAL A 623 20.57 -16.62 9.53
N PRO A 624 21.72 -16.04 9.96
CA PRO A 624 22.47 -16.52 11.10
C PRO A 624 21.71 -16.24 12.40
N LEU A 625 21.63 -17.25 13.27
CA LEU A 625 21.11 -17.11 14.64
C LEU A 625 22.25 -16.81 15.60
N THR A 626 22.07 -15.84 16.47
CA THR A 626 23.00 -15.49 17.54
C THR A 626 22.51 -16.01 18.90
N ALA A 627 23.44 -16.42 19.75
CA ALA A 627 23.11 -16.84 21.11
C ALA A 627 22.58 -15.66 21.94
N GLN A 628 21.41 -15.86 22.57
CA GLN A 628 20.74 -14.87 23.42
C GLN A 628 20.88 -15.16 24.93
N GLY A 629 21.65 -16.19 25.27
CA GLY A 629 21.86 -16.63 26.65
C GLY A 629 21.29 -18.03 26.91
N SER A 630 21.23 -18.41 28.19
CA SER A 630 20.72 -19.72 28.60
C SER A 630 19.69 -19.60 29.73
N ARG A 631 18.81 -20.61 29.81
CA ARG A 631 17.76 -20.71 30.85
C ARG A 631 17.70 -22.12 31.42
N GLN A 632 17.55 -22.23 32.73
CA GLN A 632 17.29 -23.50 33.42
C GLN A 632 15.77 -23.77 33.50
N VAL A 633 15.28 -24.81 32.87
CA VAL A 633 13.86 -25.19 32.88
C VAL A 633 13.74 -26.73 32.90
N GLY A 634 12.97 -27.29 33.84
CA GLY A 634 12.72 -28.73 33.93
C GLY A 634 14.00 -29.54 34.17
N GLY A 635 14.97 -28.98 34.90
CA GLY A 635 16.26 -29.65 35.20
C GLY A 635 17.25 -29.63 34.02
N ARG A 636 16.95 -28.91 32.93
CA ARG A 636 17.78 -28.81 31.74
C ARG A 636 18.27 -27.38 31.50
N THR A 637 19.45 -27.25 30.91
CA THR A 637 19.97 -25.98 30.43
C THR A 637 19.58 -25.81 28.96
N TRP A 638 18.77 -24.83 28.66
CA TRP A 638 18.40 -24.44 27.31
C TRP A 638 19.22 -23.24 26.84
N GLN A 639 19.95 -23.41 25.75
CA GLN A 639 20.59 -22.31 25.03
C GLN A 639 19.56 -21.68 24.11
N LEU A 640 19.41 -20.35 24.15
CA LEU A 640 18.46 -19.60 23.35
C LEU A 640 19.18 -18.91 22.20
N TYR A 641 18.59 -18.92 21.02
CA TYR A 641 19.10 -18.32 19.80
C TYR A 641 17.99 -17.54 19.11
N ALA A 642 18.37 -16.40 18.52
CA ALA A 642 17.47 -15.57 17.71
C ALA A 642 18.26 -14.82 16.66
N SER A 643 17.57 -14.32 15.62
CA SER A 643 18.08 -13.33 14.70
C SER A 643 17.24 -12.07 14.81
N PRO A 644 17.84 -10.88 14.86
CA PRO A 644 17.08 -9.63 14.77
C PRO A 644 16.35 -9.42 13.44
N GLN A 645 16.79 -10.15 12.40
CA GLN A 645 16.30 -10.05 11.02
C GLN A 645 15.37 -11.19 10.61
N SER A 646 14.99 -12.05 11.56
CA SER A 646 14.13 -13.21 11.26
C SER A 646 13.10 -13.43 12.35
N PRO A 647 11.85 -13.77 11.98
CA PRO A 647 10.79 -14.06 12.95
C PRO A 647 10.96 -15.44 13.62
N VAL A 648 12.20 -15.95 13.78
CA VAL A 648 12.51 -17.25 14.35
C VAL A 648 13.27 -17.13 15.67
N GLN A 649 12.82 -17.87 16.67
CA GLN A 649 13.56 -18.12 17.91
C GLN A 649 13.76 -19.62 18.12
N VAL A 650 14.93 -20.01 18.58
CA VAL A 650 15.28 -21.41 18.80
C VAL A 650 15.79 -21.64 20.21
N ALA A 651 15.35 -22.72 20.83
CA ALA A 651 15.95 -23.23 22.06
C ALA A 651 16.58 -24.60 21.78
N ALA A 652 17.79 -24.78 22.30
CA ALA A 652 18.56 -26.03 22.18
C ALA A 652 18.94 -26.57 23.57
N THR A 653 18.79 -27.86 23.80
CA THR A 653 19.30 -28.56 24.98
C THR A 653 19.97 -29.87 24.59
N THR A 654 21.01 -30.27 25.31
CA THR A 654 21.75 -31.51 25.02
C THR A 654 21.69 -32.46 26.23
N GLU A 655 21.35 -33.69 26.00
CA GLU A 655 21.45 -34.80 26.98
C GLU A 655 22.28 -35.94 26.40
N GLY A 656 23.44 -36.17 26.97
CA GLY A 656 24.39 -37.16 26.45
C GLY A 656 24.90 -36.76 25.08
N GLN A 657 24.63 -37.59 24.06
CA GLN A 657 24.93 -37.30 22.64
C GLN A 657 23.74 -36.71 21.87
N ASP A 658 22.58 -36.54 22.52
CA ASP A 658 21.36 -36.10 21.87
C ASP A 658 21.16 -34.61 22.08
N THR A 659 20.99 -33.85 20.99
CA THR A 659 20.60 -32.44 21.02
C THR A 659 19.17 -32.28 20.53
N TYR A 660 18.36 -31.63 21.32
CA TYR A 660 16.96 -31.31 21.03
C TYR A 660 16.81 -29.84 20.72
N LEU A 661 16.16 -29.52 19.61
CA LEU A 661 15.87 -28.16 19.15
C LEU A 661 14.37 -27.94 19.15
N ILE A 662 13.93 -26.79 19.63
CA ILE A 662 12.59 -26.27 19.48
C ILE A 662 12.73 -24.95 18.75
N ALA A 663 12.20 -24.86 17.53
CA ALA A 663 12.19 -23.63 16.73
C ALA A 663 10.76 -23.12 16.65
N VAL A 664 10.54 -21.86 16.99
CA VAL A 664 9.28 -21.15 16.87
C VAL A 664 9.46 -20.00 15.92
N GLU A 665 8.62 -19.97 14.91
CA GLU A 665 8.46 -18.86 13.96
C GLU A 665 7.09 -18.24 14.16
N SER A 666 7.05 -16.94 14.33
CA SER A 666 5.84 -16.13 14.41
C SER A 666 6.21 -14.68 14.18
N LEU A 667 5.43 -13.94 13.43
CA LEU A 667 5.67 -12.54 13.14
C LEU A 667 5.73 -11.66 14.39
N ARG A 668 5.03 -12.04 15.47
CA ARG A 668 4.97 -11.25 16.70
C ARG A 668 5.92 -11.78 17.78
N GLN A 669 6.84 -10.94 18.22
CA GLN A 669 7.86 -11.28 19.19
C GLN A 669 7.29 -11.84 20.51
N ARG A 670 6.23 -11.20 21.05
CA ARG A 670 5.58 -11.67 22.29
C ARG A 670 5.02 -13.08 22.14
N SER A 671 4.37 -13.35 21.01
CA SER A 671 3.82 -14.69 20.72
C SER A 671 4.95 -15.71 20.57
N ARG A 672 6.02 -15.40 19.83
CA ARG A 672 7.21 -16.26 19.70
C ARG A 672 7.78 -16.63 21.06
N GLN A 673 8.02 -15.61 21.90
CA GLN A 673 8.60 -15.81 23.23
C GLN A 673 7.71 -16.66 24.13
N ALA A 674 6.41 -16.41 24.15
CA ALA A 674 5.46 -17.14 24.96
C ALA A 674 5.34 -18.61 24.52
N ILE A 675 5.24 -18.86 23.21
CA ILE A 675 5.17 -20.20 22.62
C ILE A 675 6.44 -20.98 22.95
N LEU A 676 7.62 -20.37 22.69
CA LEU A 676 8.89 -21.03 22.96
C LEU A 676 9.08 -21.34 24.47
N GLN A 677 8.75 -20.40 25.35
CA GLN A 677 8.84 -20.60 26.80
C GLN A 677 7.90 -21.71 27.27
N GLY A 678 6.67 -21.74 26.75
CA GLY A 678 5.71 -22.81 27.06
C GLY A 678 6.17 -24.16 26.55
N ALA A 679 6.69 -24.24 25.33
CA ALA A 679 7.21 -25.48 24.76
C ALA A 679 8.41 -26.02 25.56
N ILE A 680 9.33 -25.14 25.99
CA ILE A 680 10.45 -25.52 26.90
C ILE A 680 9.93 -26.02 28.24
N ALA A 681 8.95 -25.32 28.84
CA ALA A 681 8.40 -25.68 30.13
C ALA A 681 7.68 -27.03 30.10
N GLY A 682 6.98 -27.35 29.00
CA GLY A 682 6.31 -28.61 28.78
C GLY A 682 7.18 -29.74 28.25
N PHE A 683 8.47 -29.48 27.97
CA PHE A 683 9.36 -30.49 27.39
C PHE A 683 9.68 -31.61 28.35
N GLN A 684 9.35 -32.86 27.94
CA GLN A 684 9.62 -34.07 28.67
C GLN A 684 10.11 -35.19 27.76
N LEU A 685 11.20 -35.84 28.14
CA LEU A 685 11.64 -37.08 27.48
C LEU A 685 10.81 -38.22 28.01
N VAL A 686 10.16 -38.96 27.12
CA VAL A 686 9.40 -40.16 27.48
C VAL A 686 10.35 -41.36 27.42
N PRO A 687 10.47 -42.14 28.49
CA PRO A 687 11.30 -43.35 28.46
C PRO A 687 10.90 -44.27 27.31
N ALA A 688 11.87 -44.90 26.64
CA ALA A 688 11.58 -45.91 25.64
C ALA A 688 10.75 -47.01 26.29
N ILE A 689 9.50 -47.18 25.83
CA ILE A 689 8.75 -48.40 26.18
C ILE A 689 9.56 -49.54 25.57
N ALA A 690 10.12 -50.39 26.43
CA ALA A 690 10.76 -51.62 25.97
C ALA A 690 9.71 -52.39 25.16
N LEU A 691 9.93 -52.48 23.83
CA LEU A 691 9.11 -53.37 23.02
C LEU A 691 9.27 -54.77 23.58
N PRO A 692 8.20 -55.52 23.81
CA PRO A 692 8.30 -56.93 24.23
C PRO A 692 9.17 -57.65 23.18
N PRO A 693 10.04 -58.58 23.60
CA PRO A 693 10.85 -59.35 22.67
C PRO A 693 9.93 -59.95 21.59
N LYS A 694 10.30 -59.81 20.33
CA LYS A 694 9.57 -60.48 19.26
C LYS A 694 9.46 -61.95 19.58
N PRO A 695 8.26 -62.58 19.39
CA PRO A 695 8.07 -64.02 19.63
C PRO A 695 8.96 -64.88 18.74
#